data_564678a26c91f856224f586533e74a96
#
_entry.id   564678a26c91f856224f586533e74a96
#
_cell.length_a   1.000
_cell.length_b   1.000
_cell.length_c   1.000
_cell.angle_alpha   90.00
_cell.angle_beta   90.00
_cell.angle_gamma   90.00
#
_symmetry.space_group_name_H-M   'P 1'
#
loop_
_entity.id
_entity.type
_entity.pdbx_description
1 polymer ?
#
loop_
_entity_poly.entity_id
_entity_poly.type
_entity_poly.pdbx_seq_one_letter_code
_entity_poly.pdbx_strand_id
1 'polypeptide(L)'
;MSTRKTKKSLRANDPQAQREAELYQTPLPSRELVLQLLSDQGIPLSAEQIYVMLDISHDERDIFNRRLGAMERDGQLMRNRKGAFCLPDKIHLIAGTVFGHTDGYGFLVPDDKTKNPEDIFLGPKEMTLVMHGDRAMVRLAGVDRRGRPEGKLVEVLERANKTLVGRVIRAQGVTIVAAEDKRISQDILIPYHLDMDAQVGQVVTVELTEYPSSHSNPMGKIVEILGNYADSGMEIEIALRKHHLPHQFNPAALKQAEDFPKTVQAKDYKGRKDLRDLALITIDGETARDFDDAVFAEPQGKGWRLVVAIADVSFYVQPGDALDKEAFDRGNSVYFPRRVIPMLPEALSNGLCSLNPDVERLCMVCDMQVDGQGVVKQYQFYPSVMQSKARMTYTKVAALLQGEDAALSEEYTWLLPHLQNLNSVFRLMLTQREKRGAVEFESTETMMVFNDNGKIDKIVPVVRNDAHKLIEECMLAANVCAADFLLKNEQTCLFRIHEGPTPEKLEALRLFMGEFGFGVGGGESPHAKDYAKLMQRIKERPDAQLLQTVLLRSMQQAVYSPDNVGHFGLAYEAYTHFTSPIRRYPDLLVHRAIKAVVEGKRYQAKDWHHLGVHCSMTERRADDATRDVTNWLKCFYMQDKVGEVFSGTVAGVTSFGLFVALDEVYVEGLLHVTDLGNDYFIHDKARHEMVGERTGVRYRLGDRLTVKVVRVDLETTRIDFTLVGKSEGVVDPTDGTVTESLAVSSMKKTRSAKPVEKAVPAVWEAPKTAKQPAKKSTRSGTSTSRSAAEKPAASKPAPARSRSAKDKGRHSAQKNKGKPKAKAR
;
A
#
# COMPACT_ATOMS: atom_id res chain seq x y z
N MET A 1 7.84 -19.01 -74.90
CA MET A 1 7.21 -17.67 -74.84
C MET A 1 6.46 -17.57 -73.48
N SER A 2 7.13 -17.00 -72.51
CA SER A 2 6.55 -16.79 -71.17
C SER A 2 6.10 -15.32 -71.08
N THR A 3 4.80 -15.13 -70.94
CA THR A 3 4.14 -13.84 -70.87
C THR A 3 4.46 -13.21 -69.46
N ARG A 4 5.37 -12.23 -69.45
CA ARG A 4 5.54 -11.32 -68.31
C ARG A 4 4.22 -10.57 -68.08
N LYS A 5 3.50 -10.93 -66.98
CA LYS A 5 2.43 -10.07 -66.45
C LYS A 5 3.07 -8.76 -65.97
N THR A 6 2.82 -7.67 -66.67
CA THR A 6 3.11 -6.31 -66.24
C THR A 6 2.40 -6.06 -64.89
N LYS A 7 3.16 -5.90 -63.79
CA LYS A 7 2.64 -5.40 -62.53
C LYS A 7 2.07 -3.99 -62.79
N LYS A 8 0.76 -3.79 -62.64
CA LYS A 8 0.14 -2.47 -62.64
C LYS A 8 0.84 -1.61 -61.56
N SER A 9 1.31 -0.45 -61.97
CA SER A 9 1.92 0.53 -61.05
C SER A 9 0.94 0.91 -59.97
N LEU A 10 1.39 0.95 -58.70
CA LEU A 10 0.57 1.38 -57.57
C LEU A 10 0.11 2.83 -57.75
N ARG A 11 0.90 3.68 -58.45
CA ARG A 11 0.56 5.06 -58.84
C ARG A 11 -0.75 5.17 -59.62
N ALA A 12 -1.07 4.15 -60.45
CA ALA A 12 -2.32 4.11 -61.19
C ALA A 12 -3.57 3.96 -60.32
N ASN A 13 -3.42 3.57 -59.06
CA ASN A 13 -4.50 3.37 -58.11
C ASN A 13 -4.52 4.50 -57.03
N ASP A 14 -3.93 5.65 -57.32
CA ASP A 14 -3.91 6.78 -56.38
C ASP A 14 -5.34 7.29 -56.12
N PRO A 15 -5.83 7.23 -54.87
CA PRO A 15 -7.21 7.62 -54.54
C PRO A 15 -7.49 9.11 -54.77
N GLN A 16 -6.44 9.95 -54.90
CA GLN A 16 -6.55 11.38 -55.09
C GLN A 16 -5.86 11.87 -56.38
N ALA A 17 -5.64 10.98 -57.35
CA ALA A 17 -4.93 11.31 -58.61
C ALA A 17 -5.56 12.48 -59.35
N GLN A 18 -6.89 12.61 -59.36
CA GLN A 18 -7.60 13.71 -60.03
C GLN A 18 -7.34 15.04 -59.32
N ARG A 19 -7.39 15.10 -57.99
CA ARG A 19 -7.08 16.30 -57.20
C ARG A 19 -5.63 16.77 -57.45
N GLU A 20 -4.70 15.82 -57.49
CA GLU A 20 -3.28 16.15 -57.75
C GLU A 20 -3.06 16.67 -59.17
N ALA A 21 -3.78 16.15 -60.18
CA ALA A 21 -3.73 16.62 -61.54
C ALA A 21 -4.34 18.02 -61.75
N GLU A 22 -5.36 18.36 -60.96
CA GLU A 22 -5.97 19.71 -60.98
C GLU A 22 -5.09 20.79 -60.29
N LEU A 23 -4.32 20.39 -59.29
CA LEU A 23 -3.53 21.33 -58.52
C LEU A 23 -2.08 21.55 -59.01
N TYR A 24 -1.51 20.56 -59.71
CA TYR A 24 -0.09 20.59 -60.11
C TYR A 24 0.11 20.22 -61.59
N GLN A 25 0.99 20.98 -62.27
CA GLN A 25 1.37 20.73 -63.71
C GLN A 25 2.09 19.37 -63.89
N THR A 26 2.78 18.89 -62.80
CA THR A 26 3.39 17.55 -62.72
C THR A 26 2.83 16.85 -61.48
N PRO A 27 1.72 16.08 -61.65
CA PRO A 27 1.07 15.45 -60.51
C PRO A 27 1.94 14.33 -59.96
N LEU A 28 2.25 14.43 -58.64
CA LEU A 28 2.95 13.39 -57.87
C LEU A 28 1.97 12.52 -57.14
N PRO A 29 2.35 11.30 -56.73
CA PRO A 29 1.54 10.47 -55.85
C PRO A 29 1.03 11.24 -54.65
N SER A 30 -0.25 11.13 -54.36
CA SER A 30 -0.91 11.83 -53.26
C SER A 30 -0.33 11.45 -51.91
N ARG A 31 -0.53 12.29 -50.89
CA ARG A 31 -0.17 11.97 -49.50
C ARG A 31 -0.89 10.69 -49.05
N GLU A 32 -2.15 10.56 -49.42
CA GLU A 32 -3.00 9.42 -49.11
C GLU A 32 -2.45 8.11 -49.69
N LEU A 33 -1.92 8.13 -50.90
CA LEU A 33 -1.28 6.94 -51.49
C LEU A 33 0.01 6.56 -50.75
N VAL A 34 0.81 7.55 -50.35
CA VAL A 34 2.02 7.28 -49.54
C VAL A 34 1.66 6.66 -48.17
N LEU A 35 0.64 7.19 -47.50
CA LEU A 35 0.16 6.64 -46.24
C LEU A 35 -0.39 5.21 -46.40
N GLN A 36 -1.17 4.98 -47.46
CA GLN A 36 -1.68 3.67 -47.79
C GLN A 36 -0.56 2.65 -48.09
N LEU A 37 0.44 3.03 -48.90
CA LEU A 37 1.61 2.20 -49.19
C LEU A 37 2.31 1.76 -47.87
N LEU A 38 2.60 2.70 -46.99
CA LEU A 38 3.26 2.39 -45.70
C LEU A 38 2.38 1.56 -44.77
N SER A 39 1.05 1.77 -44.85
CA SER A 39 0.09 0.95 -44.11
C SER A 39 0.08 -0.50 -44.62
N ASP A 40 0.01 -0.71 -45.93
CA ASP A 40 -0.06 -2.00 -46.56
C ASP A 40 1.23 -2.83 -46.39
N GLN A 41 2.40 -2.14 -46.46
CA GLN A 41 3.69 -2.79 -46.23
C GLN A 41 3.96 -3.15 -44.78
N GLY A 42 3.43 -2.38 -43.80
CA GLY A 42 3.56 -2.66 -42.38
C GLY A 42 4.98 -2.54 -41.82
N ILE A 43 5.97 -2.14 -42.62
CA ILE A 43 7.38 -1.99 -42.27
C ILE A 43 7.90 -0.61 -42.67
N PRO A 44 8.92 -0.06 -42.00
CA PRO A 44 9.57 1.19 -42.42
C PRO A 44 10.21 1.04 -43.79
N LEU A 45 9.98 2.00 -44.69
CA LEU A 45 10.54 2.03 -46.07
C LEU A 45 11.53 3.18 -46.21
N SER A 46 12.67 2.91 -46.86
CA SER A 46 13.58 3.98 -47.27
C SER A 46 12.97 4.82 -48.43
N ALA A 47 13.46 6.05 -48.62
CA ALA A 47 13.01 6.89 -49.73
C ALA A 47 13.15 6.18 -51.07
N GLU A 48 14.25 5.44 -51.28
CA GLU A 48 14.52 4.69 -52.53
C GLU A 48 13.49 3.57 -52.74
N GLN A 49 13.09 2.87 -51.69
CA GLN A 49 12.06 1.83 -51.74
C GLN A 49 10.70 2.42 -52.14
N ILE A 50 10.37 3.60 -51.56
CA ILE A 50 9.13 4.32 -51.90
C ILE A 50 9.16 4.78 -53.34
N TYR A 51 10.30 5.30 -53.86
CA TYR A 51 10.41 5.69 -55.26
C TYR A 51 10.14 4.52 -56.22
N VAL A 52 10.74 3.35 -55.92
CA VAL A 52 10.56 2.15 -56.75
C VAL A 52 9.11 1.66 -56.73
N MET A 53 8.46 1.70 -55.55
CA MET A 53 7.09 1.21 -55.38
C MET A 53 6.02 2.11 -55.99
N LEU A 54 6.28 3.43 -55.98
CA LEU A 54 5.37 4.43 -56.54
C LEU A 54 5.78 4.94 -57.95
N ASP A 55 6.75 4.31 -58.59
CA ASP A 55 7.30 4.69 -59.94
C ASP A 55 7.66 6.16 -59.99
N ILE A 56 8.43 6.68 -59.02
CA ILE A 56 8.93 8.05 -58.99
C ILE A 56 10.13 8.14 -59.92
N SER A 57 10.00 8.92 -61.02
CA SER A 57 11.11 9.17 -61.93
C SER A 57 12.23 9.97 -61.25
N HIS A 58 13.42 9.95 -61.84
CA HIS A 58 14.58 10.65 -61.31
C HIS A 58 14.33 12.17 -61.15
N ASP A 59 13.63 12.76 -62.11
CA ASP A 59 13.33 14.21 -62.11
C ASP A 59 12.25 14.60 -61.08
N GLU A 60 11.42 13.66 -60.68
CA GLU A 60 10.38 13.87 -59.64
C GLU A 60 10.90 13.76 -58.22
N ARG A 61 12.06 13.14 -57.96
CA ARG A 61 12.56 12.78 -56.64
C ARG A 61 12.72 13.99 -55.70
N ASP A 62 13.23 15.10 -56.20
CA ASP A 62 13.45 16.28 -55.38
C ASP A 62 12.13 16.89 -54.88
N ILE A 63 11.13 16.93 -55.76
CA ILE A 63 9.81 17.45 -55.42
C ILE A 63 9.10 16.49 -54.48
N PHE A 64 9.23 15.17 -54.72
CA PHE A 64 8.65 14.13 -53.89
C PHE A 64 9.30 14.09 -52.49
N ASN A 65 10.63 14.34 -52.37
CA ASN A 65 11.32 14.48 -51.10
C ASN A 65 10.79 15.65 -50.28
N ARG A 66 10.49 16.78 -50.92
CA ARG A 66 9.84 17.91 -50.27
C ARG A 66 8.47 17.56 -49.74
N ARG A 67 7.69 16.70 -50.44
CA ARG A 67 6.39 16.19 -50.00
C ARG A 67 6.55 15.28 -48.82
N LEU A 68 7.47 14.30 -48.85
CA LEU A 68 7.77 13.44 -47.69
C LEU A 68 8.23 14.28 -46.47
N GLY A 69 9.08 15.29 -46.67
CA GLY A 69 9.49 16.19 -45.58
C GLY A 69 8.36 17.08 -45.06
N ALA A 70 7.39 17.46 -45.92
CA ALA A 70 6.18 18.15 -45.47
C ALA A 70 5.29 17.22 -44.62
N MET A 71 5.07 15.98 -45.07
CA MET A 71 4.30 14.98 -44.31
C MET A 71 4.95 14.65 -42.96
N GLU A 72 6.28 14.65 -42.85
CA GLU A 72 7.02 14.47 -41.62
C GLU A 72 6.83 15.69 -40.68
N ARG A 73 6.90 16.92 -41.16
CA ARG A 73 6.62 18.13 -40.36
C ARG A 73 5.17 18.20 -39.90
N ASP A 74 4.25 17.73 -40.73
CA ASP A 74 2.80 17.68 -40.39
C ASP A 74 2.43 16.50 -39.50
N GLY A 75 3.43 15.69 -39.05
CA GLY A 75 3.22 14.54 -38.17
C GLY A 75 2.55 13.33 -38.83
N GLN A 76 2.41 13.30 -40.13
CA GLN A 76 1.83 12.17 -40.88
C GLN A 76 2.82 11.03 -41.07
N LEU A 77 4.12 11.30 -41.07
CA LEU A 77 5.23 10.36 -41.17
C LEU A 77 6.26 10.60 -40.09
N MET A 78 7.00 9.58 -39.78
CA MET A 78 8.19 9.66 -38.92
C MET A 78 9.36 8.95 -39.61
N ARG A 79 10.61 9.37 -39.29
CA ARG A 79 11.82 8.65 -39.68
C ARG A 79 12.38 7.85 -38.52
N ASN A 80 12.72 6.61 -38.79
CA ASN A 80 13.48 5.82 -37.84
C ASN A 80 14.97 6.20 -37.85
N ARG A 81 15.77 5.65 -36.91
CA ARG A 81 17.23 5.92 -36.80
C ARG A 81 18.04 5.60 -38.08
N LYS A 82 17.48 4.80 -39.01
CA LYS A 82 18.08 4.45 -40.28
C LYS A 82 17.58 5.34 -41.41
N GLY A 83 16.82 6.39 -41.14
CA GLY A 83 16.27 7.33 -42.11
C GLY A 83 15.08 6.79 -42.90
N ALA A 84 14.51 5.63 -42.55
CA ALA A 84 13.35 5.06 -43.22
C ALA A 84 12.05 5.65 -42.68
N PHE A 85 11.07 5.90 -43.57
CA PHE A 85 9.75 6.44 -43.22
C PHE A 85 8.81 5.37 -42.69
N CYS A 86 8.02 5.71 -41.66
CA CYS A 86 6.96 4.87 -41.09
C CYS A 86 5.77 5.72 -40.64
N LEU A 87 4.63 5.07 -40.42
CA LEU A 87 3.44 5.73 -39.91
C LEU A 87 3.57 5.87 -38.39
N PRO A 88 3.23 7.03 -37.82
CA PRO A 88 3.22 7.21 -36.36
C PRO A 88 2.34 6.18 -35.66
N ASP A 89 1.16 5.90 -36.20
CA ASP A 89 0.17 4.98 -35.62
C ASP A 89 0.60 3.49 -35.62
N LYS A 90 1.62 3.13 -36.39
CA LYS A 90 2.18 1.76 -36.41
C LYS A 90 3.40 1.57 -35.53
N ILE A 91 3.88 2.61 -34.87
CA ILE A 91 4.83 2.49 -33.79
C ILE A 91 3.98 2.32 -32.53
N HIS A 92 3.64 1.08 -32.18
CA HIS A 92 2.95 0.74 -30.92
C HIS A 92 3.85 1.10 -29.75
N LEU A 93 3.95 2.40 -29.45
CA LEU A 93 4.63 2.94 -28.28
C LEU A 93 3.62 3.00 -27.15
N ILE A 94 3.96 2.36 -26.05
CA ILE A 94 3.12 2.28 -24.87
C ILE A 94 3.91 2.88 -23.70
N ALA A 95 3.36 3.93 -23.10
CA ALA A 95 3.87 4.49 -21.87
C ALA A 95 3.26 3.75 -20.68
N GLY A 96 4.06 3.58 -19.62
CA GLY A 96 3.60 2.90 -18.41
C GLY A 96 4.67 2.86 -17.34
N THR A 97 4.32 2.26 -16.23
CA THR A 97 5.19 2.09 -15.05
C THR A 97 5.82 0.70 -15.05
N VAL A 98 7.13 0.65 -14.77
CA VAL A 98 7.92 -0.60 -14.76
C VAL A 98 7.78 -1.28 -13.40
N PHE A 99 7.36 -2.54 -13.40
CA PHE A 99 7.34 -3.43 -12.25
C PHE A 99 8.40 -4.52 -12.41
N GLY A 100 9.49 -4.43 -11.64
CA GLY A 100 10.53 -5.45 -11.60
C GLY A 100 10.09 -6.70 -10.85
N HIS A 101 10.67 -7.84 -11.21
CA HIS A 101 10.52 -9.12 -10.53
C HIS A 101 11.87 -9.56 -9.94
N THR A 102 11.84 -10.31 -8.84
CA THR A 102 13.04 -10.78 -8.15
C THR A 102 13.95 -11.66 -9.02
N ASP A 103 13.41 -12.28 -10.06
CA ASP A 103 14.14 -13.10 -11.02
C ASP A 103 14.79 -12.29 -12.16
N GLY A 104 14.81 -10.95 -12.06
CA GLY A 104 15.49 -10.05 -12.99
C GLY A 104 14.73 -9.70 -14.27
N TYR A 105 13.51 -10.21 -14.48
CA TYR A 105 12.60 -9.73 -15.51
C TYR A 105 11.60 -8.73 -14.90
N GLY A 106 10.75 -8.13 -15.72
CA GLY A 106 9.70 -7.22 -15.24
C GLY A 106 8.53 -7.10 -16.19
N PHE A 107 7.62 -6.19 -15.84
CA PHE A 107 6.45 -5.84 -16.64
C PHE A 107 6.32 -4.33 -16.71
N LEU A 108 5.88 -3.82 -17.85
CA LEU A 108 5.37 -2.47 -17.94
C LEU A 108 3.85 -2.53 -17.82
N VAL A 109 3.32 -1.86 -16.81
CA VAL A 109 1.88 -1.67 -16.62
C VAL A 109 1.49 -0.42 -17.40
N PRO A 110 0.67 -0.52 -18.46
CA PRO A 110 0.29 0.62 -19.29
C PRO A 110 -0.48 1.69 -18.50
N ASP A 111 -0.20 2.97 -18.80
CA ASP A 111 -0.96 4.11 -18.23
C ASP A 111 -2.43 4.08 -18.67
N ASP A 112 -2.71 3.61 -19.90
CA ASP A 112 -4.05 3.49 -20.47
C ASP A 112 -4.40 2.00 -20.70
N LYS A 113 -5.02 1.39 -19.69
CA LYS A 113 -5.47 -0.01 -19.74
C LYS A 113 -6.69 -0.23 -20.64
N THR A 114 -7.37 0.82 -21.05
CA THR A 114 -8.51 0.70 -21.99
C THR A 114 -8.02 0.36 -23.40
N LYS A 115 -6.85 0.86 -23.79
CA LYS A 115 -6.20 0.57 -25.06
C LYS A 115 -5.27 -0.64 -25.00
N ASN A 116 -4.65 -0.86 -23.86
CA ASN A 116 -3.67 -1.92 -23.60
C ASN A 116 -4.03 -2.64 -22.30
N PRO A 117 -4.94 -3.62 -22.32
CA PRO A 117 -5.45 -4.24 -21.11
C PRO A 117 -4.43 -5.14 -20.41
N GLU A 118 -3.42 -5.65 -21.14
CA GLU A 118 -2.43 -6.57 -20.64
C GLU A 118 -1.13 -5.86 -20.26
N ASP A 119 -0.49 -6.35 -19.19
CA ASP A 119 0.84 -5.91 -18.78
C ASP A 119 1.89 -6.46 -19.77
N ILE A 120 2.85 -5.63 -20.16
CA ILE A 120 3.83 -5.94 -21.21
C ILE A 120 5.08 -6.52 -20.54
N PHE A 121 5.46 -7.74 -20.92
CA PHE A 121 6.65 -8.41 -20.42
C PHE A 121 7.94 -7.71 -20.85
N LEU A 122 8.83 -7.43 -19.89
CA LEU A 122 10.17 -6.89 -20.09
C LEU A 122 11.20 -7.96 -19.70
N GLY A 123 11.96 -8.45 -20.69
CA GLY A 123 13.01 -9.44 -20.44
C GLY A 123 14.17 -8.88 -19.63
N PRO A 124 15.06 -9.75 -19.07
CA PRO A 124 16.18 -9.32 -18.23
C PRO A 124 17.08 -8.25 -18.88
N LYS A 125 17.27 -8.30 -20.21
CA LYS A 125 18.07 -7.29 -20.94
C LYS A 125 17.44 -5.89 -20.90
N GLU A 126 16.14 -5.81 -20.98
CA GLU A 126 15.43 -4.54 -20.88
C GLU A 126 15.45 -4.02 -19.45
N MET A 127 15.33 -4.93 -18.47
CA MET A 127 15.39 -4.60 -17.05
C MET A 127 16.76 -4.11 -16.58
N THR A 128 17.87 -4.42 -17.30
CA THR A 128 19.17 -3.81 -16.97
C THR A 128 19.22 -2.29 -17.22
N LEU A 129 18.27 -1.73 -17.96
CA LEU A 129 18.23 -0.30 -18.36
C LEU A 129 17.28 0.54 -17.48
N VAL A 130 16.37 -0.11 -16.77
CA VAL A 130 15.31 0.51 -15.97
C VAL A 130 15.29 -0.10 -14.58
N MET A 131 14.72 0.64 -13.64
CA MET A 131 14.48 0.17 -12.27
C MET A 131 12.98 0.00 -12.00
N HIS A 132 12.66 -0.77 -10.98
CA HIS A 132 11.28 -0.84 -10.49
C HIS A 132 10.75 0.57 -10.17
N GLY A 133 9.53 0.86 -10.61
CA GLY A 133 8.88 2.17 -10.41
C GLY A 133 9.14 3.18 -11.52
N ASP A 134 10.19 3.03 -12.34
CA ASP A 134 10.47 3.96 -13.43
C ASP A 134 9.28 4.02 -14.39
N ARG A 135 8.96 5.22 -14.87
CA ARG A 135 8.00 5.41 -15.95
C ARG A 135 8.73 5.37 -17.28
N ALA A 136 8.32 4.47 -18.15
CA ALA A 136 9.04 4.21 -19.39
C ALA A 136 8.10 4.10 -20.59
N MET A 137 8.67 4.28 -21.77
CA MET A 137 8.03 4.04 -23.04
C MET A 137 8.63 2.80 -23.68
N VAL A 138 7.78 1.86 -24.04
CA VAL A 138 8.17 0.62 -24.71
C VAL A 138 7.51 0.48 -26.06
N ARG A 139 8.15 -0.30 -26.93
CA ARG A 139 7.58 -0.74 -28.21
C ARG A 139 7.30 -2.22 -28.14
N LEU A 140 6.10 -2.65 -28.55
CA LEU A 140 5.80 -4.06 -28.71
C LEU A 140 6.74 -4.72 -29.71
N ALA A 141 7.35 -5.84 -29.30
CA ALA A 141 8.33 -6.58 -30.09
C ALA A 141 7.84 -7.97 -30.52
N GLY A 142 6.70 -8.41 -30.01
CA GLY A 142 6.11 -9.71 -30.27
C GLY A 142 5.42 -10.25 -29.03
N VAL A 143 5.41 -11.58 -28.90
CA VAL A 143 4.92 -12.30 -27.72
C VAL A 143 6.04 -13.20 -27.17
N ASP A 144 6.08 -13.35 -25.86
CA ASP A 144 7.02 -14.23 -25.20
C ASP A 144 6.63 -15.73 -25.41
N ARG A 145 7.43 -16.66 -24.86
CA ARG A 145 7.18 -18.10 -24.96
C ARG A 145 5.87 -18.55 -24.28
N ARG A 146 5.27 -17.70 -23.44
CA ARG A 146 4.01 -17.96 -22.73
C ARG A 146 2.82 -17.22 -23.37
N GLY A 147 3.02 -16.59 -24.55
CA GLY A 147 1.97 -15.86 -25.27
C GLY A 147 1.70 -14.43 -24.75
N ARG A 148 2.52 -13.89 -23.81
CA ARG A 148 2.35 -12.55 -23.27
C ARG A 148 3.00 -11.50 -24.19
N PRO A 149 2.43 -10.29 -24.36
CA PRO A 149 3.05 -9.22 -25.14
C PRO A 149 4.44 -8.89 -24.58
N GLU A 150 5.48 -8.92 -25.44
CA GLU A 150 6.85 -8.59 -25.08
C GLU A 150 7.19 -7.17 -25.56
N GLY A 151 7.76 -6.35 -24.67
CA GLY A 151 8.18 -4.98 -24.92
C GLY A 151 9.69 -4.82 -25.03
N LYS A 152 10.11 -3.86 -25.86
CA LYS A 152 11.48 -3.33 -25.87
C LYS A 152 11.48 -1.89 -25.43
N LEU A 153 12.37 -1.55 -24.50
CA LEU A 153 12.53 -0.19 -24.00
C LEU A 153 12.92 0.75 -25.15
N VAL A 154 12.21 1.86 -25.24
CA VAL A 154 12.53 2.96 -26.16
C VAL A 154 13.15 4.14 -25.40
N GLU A 155 12.52 4.53 -24.29
CA GLU A 155 12.93 5.68 -23.49
C GLU A 155 12.44 5.54 -22.05
N VAL A 156 13.21 6.08 -21.11
CA VAL A 156 12.76 6.27 -19.73
C VAL A 156 12.22 7.69 -19.61
N LEU A 157 10.94 7.80 -19.31
CA LEU A 157 10.23 9.07 -19.21
C LEU A 157 10.50 9.75 -17.88
N GLU A 158 10.51 8.96 -16.79
CA GLU A 158 10.73 9.46 -15.44
C GLU A 158 11.44 8.40 -14.60
N ARG A 159 12.43 8.82 -13.82
CA ARG A 159 13.12 7.98 -12.84
C ARG A 159 12.42 8.05 -11.50
N ALA A 160 11.94 6.92 -10.99
CA ALA A 160 11.24 6.84 -9.71
C ALA A 160 12.20 6.91 -8.52
N ASN A 161 13.37 6.30 -8.65
CA ASN A 161 14.30 6.12 -7.55
C ASN A 161 15.39 7.19 -7.60
N LYS A 162 15.36 8.17 -6.71
CA LYS A 162 16.46 9.12 -6.49
C LYS A 162 17.40 8.63 -5.38
N THR A 163 16.80 8.00 -4.37
CA THR A 163 17.50 7.37 -3.25
C THR A 163 17.04 5.95 -3.10
N LEU A 164 17.95 5.08 -2.66
CA LEU A 164 17.68 3.68 -2.38
C LEU A 164 18.27 3.29 -1.04
N VAL A 165 17.60 2.38 -0.32
CA VAL A 165 18.16 1.71 0.84
C VAL A 165 18.75 0.38 0.41
N GLY A 166 19.92 0.04 0.93
CA GLY A 166 20.59 -1.22 0.58
C GLY A 166 21.69 -1.60 1.55
N ARG A 167 22.25 -2.78 1.33
CA ARG A 167 23.31 -3.35 2.17
C ARG A 167 24.64 -3.23 1.47
N VAL A 168 25.64 -2.81 2.23
CA VAL A 168 27.03 -2.70 1.77
C VAL A 168 27.65 -4.09 1.62
N ILE A 169 28.16 -4.37 0.43
CA ILE A 169 29.01 -5.52 0.09
C ILE A 169 30.33 -5.03 -0.51
N ARG A 170 31.41 -5.81 -0.37
CA ARG A 170 32.66 -5.54 -1.07
C ARG A 170 33.02 -6.71 -1.98
N ALA A 171 33.17 -6.41 -3.25
CA ALA A 171 33.59 -7.36 -4.25
C ALA A 171 34.83 -6.81 -4.97
N GLN A 172 35.93 -7.55 -4.97
CA GLN A 172 37.21 -7.21 -5.65
C GLN A 172 37.74 -5.80 -5.31
N GLY A 173 37.51 -5.33 -4.07
CA GLY A 173 37.96 -4.01 -3.61
C GLY A 173 37.05 -2.86 -3.97
N VAL A 174 35.91 -3.12 -4.63
CA VAL A 174 34.88 -2.12 -4.95
C VAL A 174 33.78 -2.20 -3.90
N THR A 175 33.36 -1.05 -3.39
CA THR A 175 32.17 -0.95 -2.54
C THR A 175 30.93 -0.99 -3.41
N ILE A 176 30.02 -1.91 -3.10
CA ILE A 176 28.76 -2.14 -3.81
C ILE A 176 27.63 -2.07 -2.79
N VAL A 177 26.48 -1.52 -3.18
CA VAL A 177 25.29 -1.58 -2.36
C VAL A 177 24.22 -2.39 -3.10
N ALA A 178 23.83 -3.52 -2.50
CA ALA A 178 22.70 -4.32 -2.95
C ALA A 178 21.40 -3.73 -2.42
N ALA A 179 20.45 -3.40 -3.32
CA ALA A 179 19.16 -2.82 -2.92
C ALA A 179 18.37 -3.79 -2.03
N GLU A 180 17.74 -3.27 -0.98
CA GLU A 180 16.78 -4.02 -0.15
C GLU A 180 15.47 -4.32 -0.88
N ASP A 181 15.07 -3.48 -1.82
CA ASP A 181 14.00 -3.81 -2.74
C ASP A 181 14.48 -4.80 -3.81
N LYS A 182 14.17 -6.07 -3.64
CA LYS A 182 14.58 -7.16 -4.54
C LYS A 182 13.98 -7.06 -5.96
N ARG A 183 13.04 -6.15 -6.19
CA ARG A 183 12.54 -5.81 -7.54
C ARG A 183 13.54 -4.97 -8.32
N ILE A 184 14.56 -4.40 -7.64
CA ILE A 184 15.72 -3.74 -8.22
C ILE A 184 16.86 -4.75 -8.19
N SER A 185 17.17 -5.32 -9.35
CA SER A 185 18.17 -6.38 -9.49
C SER A 185 19.59 -5.85 -9.74
N GLN A 186 19.74 -4.55 -9.96
CA GLN A 186 21.03 -3.93 -10.24
C GLN A 186 21.77 -3.61 -8.94
N ASP A 187 23.03 -4.00 -8.87
CA ASP A 187 23.98 -3.57 -7.85
C ASP A 187 24.40 -2.13 -8.10
N ILE A 188 24.43 -1.32 -7.04
CA ILE A 188 24.81 0.10 -7.10
C ILE A 188 26.31 0.22 -6.77
N LEU A 189 27.09 0.74 -7.69
CA LEU A 189 28.52 0.98 -7.50
C LEU A 189 28.73 2.27 -6.70
N ILE A 190 29.58 2.20 -5.67
CA ILE A 190 29.91 3.35 -4.83
C ILE A 190 31.40 3.69 -5.03
N PRO A 191 31.75 4.87 -5.56
CA PRO A 191 33.12 5.33 -5.63
C PRO A 191 33.75 5.46 -4.23
N TYR A 192 35.02 5.12 -4.11
CA TYR A 192 35.78 5.05 -2.86
C TYR A 192 35.66 6.28 -1.94
N HIS A 193 35.55 7.47 -2.49
CA HIS A 193 35.43 8.72 -1.71
C HIS A 193 33.99 9.12 -1.39
N LEU A 194 33.00 8.30 -1.80
CA LEU A 194 31.56 8.55 -1.61
C LEU A 194 30.91 7.47 -0.75
N ASP A 195 31.71 6.61 -0.09
CA ASP A 195 31.23 5.47 0.70
C ASP A 195 31.07 5.75 2.20
N MET A 196 31.38 6.98 2.67
CA MET A 196 31.26 7.39 4.08
C MET A 196 31.94 6.39 5.05
N ASP A 197 32.98 5.66 4.61
CA ASP A 197 33.64 4.59 5.37
C ASP A 197 32.69 3.47 5.86
N ALA A 198 31.59 3.24 5.17
CA ALA A 198 30.61 2.23 5.52
C ALA A 198 31.21 0.83 5.49
N GLN A 199 30.86 0.03 6.51
CA GLN A 199 31.37 -1.33 6.68
C GLN A 199 30.47 -2.34 5.97
N VAL A 200 31.07 -3.47 5.55
CA VAL A 200 30.34 -4.59 4.94
C VAL A 200 29.25 -5.09 5.90
N GLY A 201 28.06 -5.26 5.38
CA GLY A 201 26.87 -5.70 6.12
C GLY A 201 26.03 -4.56 6.72
N GLN A 202 26.54 -3.32 6.71
CA GLN A 202 25.75 -2.18 7.15
C GLN A 202 24.65 -1.85 6.12
N VAL A 203 23.52 -1.38 6.63
CA VAL A 203 22.42 -0.82 5.86
C VAL A 203 22.66 0.67 5.66
N VAL A 204 22.55 1.13 4.44
CA VAL A 204 22.84 2.51 4.04
C VAL A 204 21.75 3.06 3.13
N THR A 205 21.61 4.38 3.13
CA THR A 205 20.85 5.09 2.11
C THR A 205 21.80 5.63 1.06
N VAL A 206 21.53 5.33 -0.21
CA VAL A 206 22.33 5.75 -1.36
C VAL A 206 21.53 6.71 -2.20
N GLU A 207 22.11 7.87 -2.53
CA GLU A 207 21.61 8.77 -3.56
C GLU A 207 22.24 8.40 -4.90
N LEU A 208 21.41 8.09 -5.91
CA LEU A 208 21.87 7.73 -7.24
C LEU A 208 22.45 8.95 -7.96
N THR A 209 23.70 8.84 -8.42
CA THR A 209 24.37 9.86 -9.23
C THR A 209 24.32 9.55 -10.71
N GLU A 210 24.33 8.25 -11.06
CA GLU A 210 24.16 7.76 -12.42
C GLU A 210 23.18 6.60 -12.45
N TYR A 211 22.27 6.63 -13.43
CA TYR A 211 21.29 5.57 -13.63
C TYR A 211 21.84 4.46 -14.53
N PRO A 212 21.27 3.24 -14.48
CA PRO A 212 21.74 2.12 -15.27
C PRO A 212 21.65 2.41 -16.77
N SER A 213 22.64 1.91 -17.51
CA SER A 213 22.71 2.01 -18.96
C SER A 213 23.11 0.68 -19.57
N SER A 214 23.15 0.59 -20.92
CA SER A 214 23.61 -0.62 -21.62
C SER A 214 25.08 -0.99 -21.35
N HIS A 215 25.85 -0.10 -20.73
CA HIS A 215 27.30 -0.27 -20.55
C HIS A 215 27.76 -0.10 -19.10
N SER A 216 26.91 0.35 -18.20
CA SER A 216 27.26 0.62 -16.81
C SER A 216 26.13 0.27 -15.85
N ASN A 217 26.50 -0.31 -14.71
CA ASN A 217 25.63 -0.39 -13.54
C ASN A 217 25.35 1.02 -13.00
N PRO A 218 24.25 1.21 -12.24
CA PRO A 218 24.00 2.47 -11.59
C PRO A 218 25.13 2.83 -10.61
N MET A 219 25.41 4.11 -10.47
CA MET A 219 26.36 4.63 -9.49
C MET A 219 25.67 5.52 -8.49
N GLY A 220 26.20 5.58 -7.28
CA GLY A 220 25.63 6.40 -6.22
C GLY A 220 26.67 6.83 -5.19
N LYS A 221 26.21 7.65 -4.26
CA LYS A 221 26.94 8.05 -3.07
C LYS A 221 26.12 7.64 -1.82
N ILE A 222 26.78 7.15 -0.81
CA ILE A 222 26.17 6.91 0.49
C ILE A 222 25.89 8.28 1.11
N VAL A 223 24.65 8.50 1.56
CA VAL A 223 24.23 9.75 2.21
C VAL A 223 23.86 9.56 3.68
N GLU A 224 23.66 8.29 4.10
CA GLU A 224 23.28 7.95 5.47
C GLU A 224 23.68 6.50 5.77
N ILE A 225 24.27 6.25 6.94
CA ILE A 225 24.52 4.91 7.47
C ILE A 225 23.48 4.66 8.55
N LEU A 226 22.60 3.67 8.35
CA LEU A 226 21.50 3.37 9.27
C LEU A 226 21.92 2.48 10.44
N GLY A 227 22.90 1.60 10.23
CA GLY A 227 23.39 0.65 11.23
C GLY A 227 23.55 -0.75 10.69
N ASN A 228 23.56 -1.76 11.56
CA ASN A 228 23.66 -3.16 11.14
C ASN A 228 22.26 -3.74 10.87
N TYR A 229 22.21 -4.69 9.96
CA TYR A 229 20.95 -5.31 9.52
C TYR A 229 20.11 -5.94 10.65
N ALA A 230 20.77 -6.48 11.67
CA ALA A 230 20.12 -7.12 12.80
C ALA A 230 19.87 -6.19 13.99
N ASP A 231 20.16 -4.89 13.86
CA ASP A 231 19.87 -3.91 14.91
C ASP A 231 18.37 -3.78 15.11
N SER A 232 17.94 -3.66 16.36
CA SER A 232 16.51 -3.53 16.71
C SER A 232 15.90 -2.28 16.10
N GLY A 233 14.82 -2.43 15.31
CA GLY A 233 14.14 -1.34 14.59
C GLY A 233 14.65 -1.10 13.18
N MET A 234 15.72 -1.79 12.76
CA MET A 234 16.26 -1.68 11.40
C MET A 234 15.23 -2.06 10.33
N GLU A 235 14.37 -3.02 10.62
CA GLU A 235 13.27 -3.43 9.76
C GLU A 235 12.33 -2.27 9.44
N ILE A 236 12.10 -1.37 10.40
CA ILE A 236 11.27 -0.18 10.21
C ILE A 236 12.04 0.87 9.40
N GLU A 237 13.31 1.13 9.73
CA GLU A 237 14.14 2.09 9.00
C GLU A 237 14.29 1.71 7.52
N ILE A 238 14.45 0.42 7.22
CA ILE A 238 14.47 -0.11 5.84
C ILE A 238 13.12 0.14 5.17
N ALA A 239 12.01 -0.22 5.83
CA ALA A 239 10.66 -0.09 5.26
C ALA A 239 10.31 1.38 4.96
N LEU A 240 10.67 2.32 5.85
CA LEU A 240 10.45 3.76 5.64
C LEU A 240 11.09 4.26 4.35
N ARG A 241 12.32 3.85 4.08
CA ARG A 241 13.07 4.29 2.89
C ARG A 241 12.69 3.51 1.63
N LYS A 242 12.50 2.19 1.75
CA LYS A 242 12.07 1.32 0.65
C LYS A 242 10.73 1.74 0.06
N HIS A 243 9.80 2.15 0.92
CA HIS A 243 8.46 2.58 0.51
C HIS A 243 8.34 4.11 0.40
N HIS A 244 9.44 4.86 0.48
CA HIS A 244 9.46 6.33 0.43
C HIS A 244 8.43 6.97 1.37
N LEU A 245 8.30 6.42 2.59
CA LEU A 245 7.40 6.96 3.60
C LEU A 245 8.00 8.24 4.20
N PRO A 246 7.27 9.36 4.21
CA PRO A 246 7.69 10.57 4.91
C PRO A 246 7.73 10.29 6.42
N HIS A 247 8.91 10.26 7.03
CA HIS A 247 9.11 9.92 8.44
C HIS A 247 9.69 11.08 9.27
N GLN A 248 10.19 12.11 8.61
CA GLN A 248 10.60 13.37 9.24
C GLN A 248 9.60 14.45 8.83
N PHE A 249 9.16 15.27 9.80
CA PHE A 249 8.27 16.38 9.52
C PHE A 249 9.04 17.56 8.94
N ASN A 250 8.40 18.28 8.01
CA ASN A 250 8.93 19.54 7.51
C ASN A 250 9.04 20.56 8.69
N PRO A 251 10.17 21.28 8.83
CA PRO A 251 10.33 22.27 9.89
C PRO A 251 9.23 23.35 9.94
N ALA A 252 8.64 23.71 8.79
CA ALA A 252 7.53 24.66 8.75
C ALA A 252 6.25 24.08 9.37
N ALA A 253 5.98 22.78 9.17
CA ALA A 253 4.83 22.10 9.77
C ALA A 253 5.02 21.94 11.29
N LEU A 254 6.24 21.60 11.75
CA LEU A 254 6.55 21.52 13.19
C LEU A 254 6.37 22.87 13.84
N LYS A 255 6.91 23.95 13.24
CA LYS A 255 6.77 25.30 13.76
C LYS A 255 5.30 25.73 13.84
N GLN A 256 4.52 25.46 12.79
CA GLN A 256 3.09 25.77 12.79
C GLN A 256 2.35 25.01 13.90
N ALA A 257 2.71 23.74 14.16
CA ALA A 257 2.13 22.95 15.23
C ALA A 257 2.52 23.49 16.64
N GLU A 258 3.74 23.99 16.80
CA GLU A 258 4.24 24.60 18.03
C GLU A 258 3.62 25.98 18.30
N ASP A 259 3.27 26.74 17.27
CA ASP A 259 2.66 28.05 17.37
C ASP A 259 1.21 28.00 17.91
N PHE A 260 0.57 26.83 17.92
CA PHE A 260 -0.76 26.67 18.53
C PHE A 260 -0.67 26.69 20.07
N PRO A 261 -1.66 27.32 20.75
CA PRO A 261 -1.82 27.18 22.19
C PRO A 261 -1.99 25.71 22.58
N LYS A 262 -1.44 25.29 23.71
CA LYS A 262 -1.55 23.91 24.23
C LYS A 262 -2.98 23.50 24.62
N THR A 263 -3.87 24.48 24.80
CA THR A 263 -5.26 24.28 25.20
C THR A 263 -6.18 25.06 24.28
N VAL A 264 -7.42 24.61 24.13
CA VAL A 264 -8.48 25.30 23.39
C VAL A 264 -8.73 26.65 24.06
N GLN A 265 -8.85 27.73 23.27
CA GLN A 265 -9.04 29.09 23.78
C GLN A 265 -10.52 29.47 23.75
N ALA A 266 -10.96 30.32 24.71
CA ALA A 266 -12.35 30.77 24.77
C ALA A 266 -12.90 31.38 23.45
N LYS A 267 -12.01 32.02 22.67
CA LYS A 267 -12.37 32.54 21.34
C LYS A 267 -12.80 31.46 20.34
N ASP A 268 -12.29 30.22 20.52
CA ASP A 268 -12.50 29.10 19.62
C ASP A 268 -13.87 28.43 19.81
N TYR A 269 -14.60 28.79 20.90
CA TYR A 269 -15.95 28.33 21.18
C TYR A 269 -17.02 29.06 20.35
N LYS A 270 -16.66 30.21 19.76
CA LYS A 270 -17.62 31.05 19.04
C LYS A 270 -18.24 30.27 17.86
N GLY A 271 -19.57 30.19 17.85
CA GLY A 271 -20.31 29.48 16.80
C GLY A 271 -20.34 27.96 16.96
N ARG A 272 -19.86 27.42 18.09
CA ARG A 272 -19.88 26.00 18.42
C ARG A 272 -20.95 25.68 19.45
N LYS A 273 -21.56 24.50 19.35
CA LYS A 273 -22.47 23.98 20.35
C LYS A 273 -21.67 23.47 21.55
N ASP A 274 -22.13 23.79 22.75
CA ASP A 274 -21.49 23.30 23.98
C ASP A 274 -22.03 21.90 24.33
N LEU A 275 -21.13 20.93 24.39
CA LEU A 275 -21.40 19.53 24.76
C LEU A 275 -20.53 19.08 25.94
N ARG A 276 -19.92 20.00 26.68
CA ARG A 276 -19.01 19.67 27.78
C ARG A 276 -19.73 18.94 28.93
N ASP A 277 -21.03 19.13 29.10
CA ASP A 277 -21.83 18.46 30.12
C ASP A 277 -22.32 17.07 29.68
N LEU A 278 -22.22 16.74 28.39
CA LEU A 278 -22.64 15.42 27.87
C LEU A 278 -21.62 14.35 28.25
N ALA A 279 -22.07 13.18 28.67
CA ALA A 279 -21.21 12.06 29.07
C ALA A 279 -20.55 11.35 27.85
N LEU A 280 -19.86 12.13 27.01
CA LEU A 280 -19.07 11.64 25.91
C LEU A 280 -17.82 10.92 26.43
N ILE A 281 -17.49 9.76 25.90
CA ILE A 281 -16.34 8.96 26.26
C ILE A 281 -15.59 8.48 25.02
N THR A 282 -14.29 8.29 25.12
CA THR A 282 -13.46 7.60 24.11
C THR A 282 -13.29 6.14 24.48
N ILE A 283 -13.32 5.23 23.48
CA ILE A 283 -13.13 3.79 23.66
C ILE A 283 -12.16 3.28 22.60
N ASP A 284 -10.94 2.94 23.01
CA ASP A 284 -9.84 2.59 22.11
C ASP A 284 -8.98 1.45 22.67
N GLY A 285 -7.91 1.08 21.96
CA GLY A 285 -6.89 0.16 22.47
C GLY A 285 -6.08 0.76 23.62
N GLU A 286 -5.44 -0.10 24.42
CA GLU A 286 -4.68 0.28 25.62
C GLU A 286 -3.54 1.25 25.31
N THR A 287 -2.92 1.14 24.15
CA THR A 287 -1.74 1.91 23.74
C THR A 287 -2.06 3.15 22.89
N ALA A 288 -3.33 3.35 22.51
CA ALA A 288 -3.77 4.49 21.71
C ALA A 288 -3.54 5.82 22.44
N ARG A 289 -3.15 6.85 21.68
CA ARG A 289 -2.93 8.23 22.16
C ARG A 289 -3.64 9.28 21.34
N ASP A 290 -4.03 8.94 20.13
CA ASP A 290 -4.66 9.76 19.10
C ASP A 290 -6.16 9.43 19.00
N PHE A 291 -6.92 9.89 20.01
CA PHE A 291 -8.36 9.61 20.10
C PHE A 291 -9.14 10.48 19.10
N ASP A 292 -9.54 9.90 17.99
CA ASP A 292 -10.31 10.58 16.95
C ASP A 292 -11.78 10.77 17.33
N ASP A 293 -12.38 9.83 18.08
CA ASP A 293 -13.82 9.74 18.31
C ASP A 293 -14.21 9.63 19.79
N ALA A 294 -15.38 10.21 20.10
CA ALA A 294 -16.07 10.00 21.36
C ALA A 294 -17.55 9.77 21.09
N VAL A 295 -18.16 8.89 21.89
CA VAL A 295 -19.53 8.43 21.68
C VAL A 295 -20.41 8.63 22.91
N PHE A 296 -21.70 8.83 22.66
CA PHE A 296 -22.74 8.92 23.68
C PHE A 296 -24.07 8.46 23.11
N ALA A 297 -24.89 7.75 23.91
CA ALA A 297 -26.25 7.42 23.57
C ALA A 297 -27.22 7.61 24.73
N GLU A 298 -28.43 8.08 24.41
CA GLU A 298 -29.53 8.21 25.37
C GLU A 298 -30.86 7.79 24.73
N PRO A 299 -31.83 7.27 25.51
CA PRO A 299 -33.16 7.01 25.01
C PRO A 299 -33.84 8.32 24.55
N GLN A 300 -34.50 8.29 23.41
CA GLN A 300 -35.26 9.44 22.86
C GLN A 300 -36.57 8.95 22.27
N GLY A 301 -37.69 9.23 22.95
CA GLY A 301 -39.00 8.78 22.51
C GLY A 301 -39.12 7.27 22.44
N LYS A 302 -39.38 6.70 21.25
CA LYS A 302 -39.41 5.25 21.00
C LYS A 302 -38.10 4.71 20.42
N GLY A 303 -37.09 5.50 20.41
CA GLY A 303 -35.76 5.15 19.86
C GLY A 303 -34.63 5.73 20.69
N TRP A 304 -33.57 6.13 20.04
CA TRP A 304 -32.34 6.54 20.65
C TRP A 304 -31.77 7.79 19.99
N ARG A 305 -31.13 8.64 20.76
CA ARG A 305 -30.18 9.63 20.27
C ARG A 305 -28.79 9.06 20.39
N LEU A 306 -28.06 8.99 19.26
CA LEU A 306 -26.66 8.60 19.19
C LEU A 306 -25.82 9.80 18.75
N VAL A 307 -24.85 10.18 19.57
CA VAL A 307 -23.93 11.29 19.30
C VAL A 307 -22.55 10.71 19.04
N VAL A 308 -22.00 10.99 17.88
CA VAL A 308 -20.63 10.68 17.49
C VAL A 308 -19.88 11.99 17.30
N ALA A 309 -18.93 12.27 18.18
CA ALA A 309 -18.10 13.47 18.16
C ALA A 309 -16.70 13.11 17.67
N ILE A 310 -16.26 13.75 16.58
CA ILE A 310 -14.97 13.49 15.93
C ILE A 310 -14.08 14.71 16.09
N ALA A 311 -12.81 14.50 16.39
CA ALA A 311 -11.79 15.55 16.53
C ALA A 311 -11.82 16.54 15.34
N ASP A 312 -11.94 17.83 15.62
CA ASP A 312 -12.03 18.86 14.58
C ASP A 312 -10.63 19.29 14.08
N VAL A 313 -9.95 18.34 13.45
CA VAL A 313 -8.61 18.56 12.84
C VAL A 313 -8.66 19.70 11.81
N SER A 314 -9.77 19.81 11.07
CA SER A 314 -9.94 20.83 10.04
C SER A 314 -10.01 22.28 10.56
N PHE A 315 -10.07 22.46 11.86
CA PHE A 315 -9.90 23.77 12.48
C PHE A 315 -8.42 24.19 12.57
N TYR A 316 -7.54 23.26 12.82
CA TYR A 316 -6.10 23.48 12.99
C TYR A 316 -5.34 23.38 11.67
N VAL A 317 -5.74 22.47 10.80
CA VAL A 317 -5.09 22.20 9.50
C VAL A 317 -5.90 22.83 8.38
N GLN A 318 -5.45 24.03 7.95
CA GLN A 318 -6.15 24.78 6.92
C GLN A 318 -5.67 24.42 5.51
N PRO A 319 -6.55 24.47 4.49
CA PRO A 319 -6.17 24.14 3.12
C PRO A 319 -4.95 24.92 2.61
N GLY A 320 -3.89 24.21 2.21
CA GLY A 320 -2.69 24.77 1.60
C GLY A 320 -1.64 25.30 2.59
N ASP A 321 -1.87 25.22 3.90
CA ASP A 321 -0.85 25.55 4.91
C ASP A 321 0.27 24.50 4.99
N ALA A 322 1.23 24.66 5.91
CA ALA A 322 2.35 23.72 6.03
C ALA A 322 1.90 22.36 6.56
N LEU A 323 0.97 22.33 7.52
CA LEU A 323 0.40 21.10 8.06
C LEU A 323 -0.44 20.35 7.03
N ASP A 324 -1.20 21.04 6.19
CA ASP A 324 -2.01 20.44 5.14
C ASP A 324 -1.15 19.76 4.07
N LYS A 325 -0.06 20.42 3.65
CA LYS A 325 0.90 19.83 2.70
C LYS A 325 1.54 18.58 3.27
N GLU A 326 1.98 18.64 4.52
CA GLU A 326 2.57 17.49 5.22
C GLU A 326 1.56 16.34 5.35
N ALA A 327 0.32 16.63 5.76
CA ALA A 327 -0.74 15.64 5.88
C ALA A 327 -1.11 15.02 4.53
N PHE A 328 -1.12 15.81 3.45
CA PHE A 328 -1.33 15.32 2.08
C PHE A 328 -0.21 14.37 1.66
N ASP A 329 1.06 14.75 1.80
CA ASP A 329 2.22 13.94 1.37
C ASP A 329 2.27 12.60 2.12
N ARG A 330 1.88 12.58 3.39
CA ARG A 330 1.76 11.36 4.20
C ARG A 330 0.53 10.55 3.84
N GLY A 331 -0.61 11.20 3.62
CA GLY A 331 -1.91 10.62 3.31
C GLY A 331 -2.60 9.93 4.49
N ASN A 332 -1.84 9.23 5.33
CA ASN A 332 -2.31 8.57 6.53
C ASN A 332 -1.17 8.32 7.54
N SER A 333 -1.53 8.04 8.79
CA SER A 333 -0.59 7.51 9.79
C SER A 333 -0.26 6.05 9.47
N VAL A 334 0.98 5.61 9.77
CA VAL A 334 1.44 4.24 9.55
C VAL A 334 1.77 3.61 10.91
N TYR A 335 1.15 2.46 11.20
CA TYR A 335 1.25 1.78 12.48
C TYR A 335 2.13 0.53 12.36
N PHE A 336 3.41 0.65 12.69
CA PHE A 336 4.31 -0.49 12.81
C PHE A 336 4.18 -1.14 14.21
N PRO A 337 4.53 -2.40 14.38
CA PRO A 337 4.36 -3.11 15.66
C PRO A 337 4.94 -2.41 16.91
N ARG A 338 5.94 -1.55 16.74
CA ARG A 338 6.61 -0.83 17.85
C ARG A 338 6.70 0.67 17.67
N ARG A 339 6.26 1.20 16.53
CA ARG A 339 6.42 2.62 16.20
C ARG A 339 5.29 3.09 15.30
N VAL A 340 4.77 4.27 15.62
CA VAL A 340 3.80 4.96 14.77
C VAL A 340 4.51 6.06 14.00
N ILE A 341 4.25 6.18 12.70
CA ILE A 341 4.62 7.34 11.89
C ILE A 341 3.34 8.14 11.69
N PRO A 342 3.10 9.20 12.49
CA PRO A 342 1.82 9.90 12.46
C PRO A 342 1.68 10.81 11.24
N MET A 343 0.45 11.00 10.77
CA MET A 343 0.12 11.93 9.68
C MET A 343 0.35 13.40 10.09
N LEU A 344 0.09 13.73 11.34
CA LEU A 344 0.25 15.07 11.91
C LEU A 344 1.29 15.06 13.04
N PRO A 345 1.99 16.18 13.32
CA PRO A 345 2.88 16.28 14.47
C PRO A 345 2.18 15.90 15.77
N GLU A 346 2.90 15.26 16.70
CA GLU A 346 2.33 14.76 17.97
C GLU A 346 1.68 15.83 18.83
N ALA A 347 2.13 17.09 18.74
CA ALA A 347 1.48 18.22 19.39
C ALA A 347 0.01 18.37 19.00
N LEU A 348 -0.35 17.95 17.80
CA LEU A 348 -1.73 17.91 17.30
C LEU A 348 -2.33 16.52 17.45
N SER A 349 -1.70 15.47 16.93
CA SER A 349 -2.29 14.12 16.90
C SER A 349 -2.54 13.53 18.28
N ASN A 350 -1.58 13.67 19.20
CA ASN A 350 -1.70 13.19 20.60
C ASN A 350 -2.16 14.31 21.56
N GLY A 351 -2.01 15.57 21.11
CA GLY A 351 -2.27 16.78 21.89
C GLY A 351 -3.62 17.42 21.62
N LEU A 352 -3.63 18.54 20.87
CA LEU A 352 -4.82 19.39 20.69
C LEU A 352 -5.99 18.73 19.98
N CYS A 353 -5.73 17.84 19.01
CA CYS A 353 -6.79 17.14 18.29
C CYS A 353 -7.32 15.93 19.06
N SER A 354 -6.44 15.19 19.77
CA SER A 354 -6.85 13.99 20.51
C SER A 354 -7.90 14.33 21.58
N LEU A 355 -9.01 13.59 21.58
CA LEU A 355 -10.14 13.76 22.51
C LEU A 355 -9.81 13.20 23.90
N ASN A 356 -8.68 13.67 24.47
CA ASN A 356 -8.20 13.27 25.78
C ASN A 356 -9.24 13.54 26.88
N PRO A 357 -9.28 12.72 27.97
CA PRO A 357 -10.23 12.91 29.06
C PRO A 357 -9.95 14.20 29.82
N ASP A 358 -10.99 14.75 30.43
CA ASP A 358 -10.98 15.87 31.35
C ASP A 358 -10.42 17.21 30.82
N VAL A 359 -10.27 17.30 29.49
CA VAL A 359 -9.83 18.53 28.82
C VAL A 359 -10.80 18.91 27.70
N GLU A 360 -10.94 20.21 27.47
CA GLU A 360 -11.78 20.73 26.40
C GLU A 360 -11.16 20.46 25.03
N ARG A 361 -11.98 19.97 24.10
CA ARG A 361 -11.58 19.70 22.74
C ARG A 361 -12.63 20.19 21.74
N LEU A 362 -12.14 20.63 20.58
CA LEU A 362 -13.01 20.98 19.46
C LEU A 362 -13.34 19.72 18.66
N CYS A 363 -14.62 19.58 18.34
CA CYS A 363 -15.10 18.43 17.58
C CYS A 363 -16.12 18.82 16.51
N MET A 364 -16.27 17.96 15.50
CA MET A 364 -17.36 17.92 14.55
C MET A 364 -18.28 16.76 14.96
N VAL A 365 -19.54 17.06 15.17
CA VAL A 365 -20.52 16.10 15.70
C VAL A 365 -21.45 15.63 14.59
N CYS A 366 -21.67 14.32 14.56
CA CYS A 366 -22.80 13.67 13.91
C CYS A 366 -23.80 13.26 15.00
N ASP A 367 -24.92 13.97 15.10
CA ASP A 367 -25.99 13.76 16.09
C ASP A 367 -27.17 13.07 15.38
N MET A 368 -27.43 11.82 15.72
CA MET A 368 -28.32 10.91 15.01
C MET A 368 -29.53 10.54 15.85
N GLN A 369 -30.71 10.46 15.21
CA GLN A 369 -31.91 9.86 15.79
C GLN A 369 -32.10 8.46 15.19
N VAL A 370 -31.96 7.45 16.04
CA VAL A 370 -32.09 6.03 15.69
C VAL A 370 -33.44 5.52 16.18
N ASP A 371 -34.18 4.86 15.32
CA ASP A 371 -35.49 4.30 15.74
C ASP A 371 -35.31 2.99 16.54
N GLY A 372 -36.44 2.47 17.04
CA GLY A 372 -36.46 1.20 17.79
C GLY A 372 -36.10 -0.03 16.97
N GLN A 373 -35.83 0.11 15.68
CA GLN A 373 -35.35 -0.93 14.79
C GLN A 373 -33.85 -0.80 14.47
N GLY A 374 -33.17 0.26 14.94
CA GLY A 374 -31.78 0.52 14.66
C GLY A 374 -31.53 1.29 13.34
N VAL A 375 -32.56 1.91 12.76
CA VAL A 375 -32.43 2.71 11.53
C VAL A 375 -32.25 4.17 11.89
N VAL A 376 -31.22 4.82 11.36
CA VAL A 376 -31.04 6.28 11.48
C VAL A 376 -32.10 6.97 10.64
N LYS A 377 -32.99 7.75 11.28
CA LYS A 377 -34.10 8.48 10.63
C LYS A 377 -33.73 9.92 10.31
N GLN A 378 -33.02 10.56 11.22
CA GLN A 378 -32.57 11.94 11.10
C GLN A 378 -31.18 12.08 11.65
N TYR A 379 -30.44 13.02 11.14
CA TYR A 379 -29.11 13.35 11.64
C TYR A 379 -28.81 14.82 11.35
N GLN A 380 -27.87 15.39 12.09
CA GLN A 380 -27.35 16.73 11.87
C GLN A 380 -25.85 16.77 12.13
N PHE A 381 -25.16 17.62 11.37
CA PHE A 381 -23.74 17.92 11.59
C PHE A 381 -23.58 19.34 12.13
N TYR A 382 -22.74 19.50 13.14
CA TYR A 382 -22.40 20.82 13.69
C TYR A 382 -21.05 20.80 14.39
N PRO A 383 -20.29 21.93 14.36
CA PRO A 383 -19.10 22.09 15.15
C PRO A 383 -19.44 22.26 16.65
N SER A 384 -18.62 21.69 17.51
CA SER A 384 -18.88 21.65 18.94
C SER A 384 -17.61 21.82 19.77
N VAL A 385 -17.77 22.14 21.03
CA VAL A 385 -16.77 21.97 22.08
C VAL A 385 -17.25 20.87 23.03
N MET A 386 -16.37 19.97 23.38
CA MET A 386 -16.68 18.85 24.27
C MET A 386 -15.58 18.67 25.31
N GLN A 387 -15.88 17.84 26.33
CA GLN A 387 -14.92 17.30 27.28
C GLN A 387 -15.21 15.80 27.43
N SER A 388 -14.25 14.95 27.08
CA SER A 388 -14.40 13.50 27.29
C SER A 388 -14.42 13.20 28.79
N LYS A 389 -15.41 12.46 29.27
CA LYS A 389 -15.58 12.15 30.70
C LYS A 389 -14.75 10.95 31.15
N ALA A 390 -14.34 10.11 30.22
CA ALA A 390 -13.46 8.98 30.51
C ALA A 390 -12.75 8.51 29.24
N ARG A 391 -11.50 8.05 29.40
CA ARG A 391 -10.80 7.22 28.42
C ARG A 391 -11.01 5.76 28.80
N MET A 392 -11.80 5.05 28.03
CA MET A 392 -12.06 3.63 28.19
C MET A 392 -11.23 2.81 27.20
N THR A 393 -11.01 1.52 27.53
CA THR A 393 -10.43 0.57 26.60
C THR A 393 -11.45 -0.49 26.20
N TYR A 394 -11.25 -1.13 25.05
CA TYR A 394 -12.13 -2.20 24.61
C TYR A 394 -12.26 -3.34 25.64
N THR A 395 -11.17 -3.65 26.33
CA THR A 395 -11.15 -4.67 27.39
C THR A 395 -11.98 -4.24 28.60
N LYS A 396 -11.79 -2.99 29.08
CA LYS A 396 -12.54 -2.47 30.24
C LYS A 396 -14.04 -2.38 29.93
N VAL A 397 -14.41 -1.89 28.73
CA VAL A 397 -15.84 -1.81 28.34
C VAL A 397 -16.48 -3.17 28.21
N ALA A 398 -15.78 -4.17 27.68
CA ALA A 398 -16.28 -5.53 27.61
C ALA A 398 -16.51 -6.11 29.01
N ALA A 399 -15.55 -5.98 29.93
CA ALA A 399 -15.66 -6.46 31.31
C ALA A 399 -16.83 -5.77 32.07
N LEU A 400 -17.01 -4.46 31.90
CA LEU A 400 -18.12 -3.70 32.47
C LEU A 400 -19.48 -4.14 31.94
N LEU A 401 -19.62 -4.38 30.63
CA LEU A 401 -20.87 -4.82 30.02
C LEU A 401 -21.24 -6.27 30.39
N GLN A 402 -20.26 -7.12 30.69
CA GLN A 402 -20.42 -8.51 31.09
C GLN A 402 -20.58 -8.65 32.62
N GLY A 403 -20.18 -7.63 33.39
CA GLY A 403 -20.22 -7.65 34.85
C GLY A 403 -19.15 -8.58 35.47
N GLU A 404 -18.04 -8.80 34.75
CA GLU A 404 -16.97 -9.73 35.16
C GLU A 404 -16.04 -9.15 36.26
N ASP A 405 -15.97 -7.81 36.39
CA ASP A 405 -15.10 -7.11 37.33
C ASP A 405 -15.91 -6.19 38.24
N ALA A 406 -16.09 -6.62 39.50
CA ALA A 406 -16.84 -5.86 40.49
C ALA A 406 -16.15 -4.56 40.89
N ALA A 407 -14.81 -4.54 41.02
CA ALA A 407 -14.05 -3.37 41.38
C ALA A 407 -14.11 -2.29 40.27
N LEU A 408 -13.97 -2.72 39.02
CA LEU A 408 -14.11 -1.85 37.85
C LEU A 408 -15.55 -1.30 37.75
N SER A 409 -16.57 -2.13 38.06
CA SER A 409 -17.98 -1.72 38.06
C SER A 409 -18.29 -0.68 39.15
N GLU A 410 -17.64 -0.78 40.30
CA GLU A 410 -17.72 0.23 41.39
C GLU A 410 -17.07 1.55 40.97
N GLU A 411 -15.86 1.51 40.37
CA GLU A 411 -15.12 2.70 39.89
C GLU A 411 -15.94 3.45 38.82
N TYR A 412 -16.58 2.73 37.90
CA TYR A 412 -17.33 3.31 36.78
C TYR A 412 -18.85 3.21 36.91
N THR A 413 -19.38 3.14 38.16
CA THR A 413 -20.85 3.06 38.41
C THR A 413 -21.63 4.13 37.65
N TRP A 414 -21.14 5.36 37.62
CA TRP A 414 -21.75 6.50 36.92
C TRP A 414 -21.83 6.29 35.41
N LEU A 415 -20.90 5.54 34.83
CA LEU A 415 -20.79 5.33 33.39
C LEU A 415 -21.62 4.13 32.88
N LEU A 416 -21.90 3.17 33.75
CA LEU A 416 -22.64 1.94 33.41
C LEU A 416 -23.95 2.19 32.65
N PRO A 417 -24.82 3.14 33.06
CA PRO A 417 -26.05 3.41 32.32
C PRO A 417 -25.80 3.89 30.88
N HIS A 418 -24.74 4.70 30.67
CA HIS A 418 -24.36 5.21 29.36
C HIS A 418 -23.81 4.09 28.46
N LEU A 419 -22.99 3.20 29.00
CA LEU A 419 -22.49 2.01 28.31
C LEU A 419 -23.62 1.05 27.92
N GLN A 420 -24.60 0.84 28.82
CA GLN A 420 -25.79 0.02 28.54
C GLN A 420 -26.65 0.64 27.42
N ASN A 421 -26.80 1.97 27.37
CA ASN A 421 -27.47 2.66 26.27
C ASN A 421 -26.75 2.45 24.95
N LEU A 422 -25.42 2.65 24.91
CA LEU A 422 -24.59 2.42 23.73
C LEU A 422 -24.69 0.95 23.25
N ASN A 423 -24.63 -0.01 24.18
CA ASN A 423 -24.78 -1.43 23.87
C ASN A 423 -26.17 -1.73 23.29
N SER A 424 -27.23 -1.10 23.82
CA SER A 424 -28.58 -1.26 23.30
C SER A 424 -28.72 -0.77 21.85
N VAL A 425 -28.19 0.41 21.56
CA VAL A 425 -28.11 0.94 20.19
C VAL A 425 -27.30 0.03 19.29
N PHE A 426 -26.13 -0.41 19.72
CA PHE A 426 -25.26 -1.32 18.99
C PHE A 426 -25.99 -2.61 18.59
N ARG A 427 -26.72 -3.26 19.51
CA ARG A 427 -27.46 -4.51 19.21
C ARG A 427 -28.53 -4.30 18.12
N LEU A 428 -29.21 -3.15 18.13
CA LEU A 428 -30.17 -2.79 17.09
C LEU A 428 -29.46 -2.57 15.73
N MET A 429 -28.33 -1.87 15.73
CA MET A 429 -27.56 -1.60 14.51
C MET A 429 -26.95 -2.88 13.93
N LEU A 430 -26.45 -3.79 14.77
CA LEU A 430 -25.95 -5.08 14.36
C LEU A 430 -27.06 -5.89 13.64
N THR A 431 -28.27 -5.89 14.17
CA THR A 431 -29.43 -6.52 13.53
C THR A 431 -29.72 -5.91 12.15
N GLN A 432 -29.55 -4.59 11.99
CA GLN A 432 -29.68 -3.94 10.68
C GLN A 432 -28.53 -4.30 9.72
N ARG A 433 -27.30 -4.46 10.22
CA ARG A 433 -26.16 -4.92 9.43
C ARG A 433 -26.46 -6.29 8.80
N GLU A 434 -26.98 -7.24 9.61
CA GLU A 434 -27.39 -8.57 9.13
C GLU A 434 -28.50 -8.49 8.07
N LYS A 435 -29.56 -7.70 8.32
CA LYS A 435 -30.69 -7.51 7.38
C LYS A 435 -30.24 -6.85 6.08
N ARG A 436 -29.30 -5.92 6.16
CA ARG A 436 -28.70 -5.25 4.99
C ARG A 436 -27.89 -6.25 4.17
N GLY A 437 -27.34 -7.28 4.80
CA GLY A 437 -26.51 -8.31 4.16
C GLY A 437 -25.08 -7.84 3.93
N ALA A 438 -24.50 -7.15 4.89
CA ALA A 438 -23.07 -6.89 4.92
C ALA A 438 -22.30 -8.21 4.98
N VAL A 439 -21.22 -8.32 4.23
CA VAL A 439 -20.38 -9.54 4.23
C VAL A 439 -19.41 -9.45 5.40
N GLU A 440 -19.46 -10.41 6.31
CA GLU A 440 -18.59 -10.47 7.46
C GLU A 440 -17.62 -11.65 7.29
N PHE A 441 -16.32 -11.36 7.30
CA PHE A 441 -15.26 -12.38 7.26
C PHE A 441 -14.65 -12.51 8.65
N GLU A 442 -14.50 -13.74 9.09
CA GLU A 442 -13.77 -14.06 10.31
C GLU A 442 -12.28 -14.20 9.94
N SER A 443 -11.50 -13.15 10.10
CA SER A 443 -10.05 -13.18 9.95
C SER A 443 -9.38 -13.15 11.32
N THR A 444 -8.36 -13.98 11.52
CA THR A 444 -7.53 -13.94 12.72
C THR A 444 -6.44 -12.88 12.54
N GLU A 445 -6.65 -11.72 13.13
CA GLU A 445 -5.57 -10.73 13.27
C GLU A 445 -4.61 -11.19 14.38
N THR A 446 -3.33 -10.90 14.20
CA THR A 446 -2.29 -11.29 15.18
C THR A 446 -1.53 -10.09 15.68
N MET A 447 -1.16 -10.12 16.95
CA MET A 447 -0.33 -9.14 17.61
C MET A 447 0.97 -9.78 18.09
N MET A 448 2.07 -9.08 17.89
CA MET A 448 3.38 -9.48 18.40
C MET A 448 3.59 -8.91 19.82
N VAL A 449 3.88 -9.77 20.76
CA VAL A 449 4.26 -9.40 22.12
C VAL A 449 5.78 -9.38 22.18
N PHE A 450 6.35 -8.26 22.61
CA PHE A 450 7.80 -8.07 22.70
C PHE A 450 8.27 -8.16 24.15
N ASN A 451 9.44 -8.78 24.36
CA ASN A 451 10.12 -8.78 25.64
C ASN A 451 10.91 -7.48 25.88
N ASP A 452 11.50 -7.33 27.07
CA ASP A 452 12.27 -6.13 27.47
C ASP A 452 13.48 -5.85 26.56
N ASN A 453 13.98 -6.87 25.85
CA ASN A 453 15.08 -6.73 24.89
C ASN A 453 14.60 -6.33 23.49
N GLY A 454 13.28 -6.09 23.30
CA GLY A 454 12.70 -5.75 22.01
C GLY A 454 12.62 -6.91 21.02
N LYS A 455 12.83 -8.16 21.45
CA LYS A 455 12.59 -9.38 20.64
C LYS A 455 11.16 -9.85 20.83
N ILE A 456 10.61 -10.52 19.81
CA ILE A 456 9.29 -11.14 19.90
C ILE A 456 9.35 -12.27 20.93
N ASP A 457 8.53 -12.17 21.95
CA ASP A 457 8.28 -13.24 22.94
C ASP A 457 7.29 -14.26 22.38
N LYS A 458 6.16 -13.77 21.90
CA LYS A 458 5.10 -14.60 21.29
C LYS A 458 4.27 -13.80 20.29
N ILE A 459 3.63 -14.51 19.38
CA ILE A 459 2.61 -13.98 18.46
C ILE A 459 1.27 -14.52 18.94
N VAL A 460 0.31 -13.65 19.23
CA VAL A 460 -1.00 -14.03 19.77
C VAL A 460 -2.12 -13.50 18.87
N PRO A 461 -3.27 -14.21 18.80
CA PRO A 461 -4.42 -13.69 18.09
C PRO A 461 -5.03 -12.51 18.82
N VAL A 462 -5.49 -11.52 18.09
CA VAL A 462 -6.30 -10.41 18.62
C VAL A 462 -7.74 -10.87 18.75
N VAL A 463 -8.24 -10.90 19.97
CA VAL A 463 -9.64 -11.25 20.23
C VAL A 463 -10.50 -10.01 20.13
N ARG A 464 -11.33 -9.93 19.08
CA ARG A 464 -12.32 -8.85 18.94
C ARG A 464 -13.54 -9.16 19.81
N ASN A 465 -13.84 -8.27 20.75
CA ASN A 465 -15.00 -8.35 21.62
C ASN A 465 -16.13 -7.39 21.16
N ASP A 466 -17.26 -7.43 21.86
CA ASP A 466 -18.44 -6.60 21.52
C ASP A 466 -18.16 -5.10 21.60
N ALA A 467 -17.20 -4.64 22.44
CA ALA A 467 -16.85 -3.24 22.50
C ALA A 467 -16.18 -2.74 21.21
N HIS A 468 -15.37 -3.57 20.54
CA HIS A 468 -14.82 -3.26 19.22
C HIS A 468 -15.94 -3.09 18.18
N LYS A 469 -16.89 -4.04 18.16
CA LYS A 469 -18.04 -4.01 17.23
C LYS A 469 -18.98 -2.83 17.51
N LEU A 470 -19.15 -2.45 18.78
CA LEU A 470 -19.93 -1.30 19.19
C LEU A 470 -19.40 -0.01 18.57
N ILE A 471 -18.09 0.26 18.73
CA ILE A 471 -17.46 1.44 18.15
C ILE A 471 -17.50 1.38 16.61
N GLU A 472 -17.22 0.20 16.03
CA GLU A 472 -17.33 0.01 14.57
C GLU A 472 -18.72 0.42 14.04
N GLU A 473 -19.81 -0.04 14.67
CA GLU A 473 -21.17 0.33 14.23
C GLU A 473 -21.48 1.82 14.41
N CYS A 474 -21.00 2.46 15.48
CA CYS A 474 -21.14 3.91 15.67
C CYS A 474 -20.41 4.67 14.56
N MET A 475 -19.20 4.24 14.21
CA MET A 475 -18.38 4.85 13.16
C MET A 475 -18.97 4.63 11.77
N LEU A 476 -19.46 3.42 11.48
CA LEU A 476 -20.15 3.11 10.23
C LEU A 476 -21.39 4.00 10.05
N ALA A 477 -22.21 4.18 11.10
CA ALA A 477 -23.38 5.04 11.06
C ALA A 477 -23.02 6.50 10.75
N ALA A 478 -22.01 7.05 11.43
CA ALA A 478 -21.56 8.43 11.21
C ALA A 478 -20.99 8.61 9.79
N ASN A 479 -20.22 7.64 9.28
CA ASN A 479 -19.67 7.64 7.93
C ASN A 479 -20.76 7.62 6.85
N VAL A 480 -21.81 6.79 7.04
CA VAL A 480 -22.96 6.74 6.12
C VAL A 480 -23.73 8.05 6.15
N CYS A 481 -23.98 8.63 7.34
CA CYS A 481 -24.63 9.92 7.47
C CYS A 481 -23.81 11.03 6.78
N ALA A 482 -22.47 10.99 6.87
CA ALA A 482 -21.60 11.96 6.20
C ALA A 482 -21.70 11.85 4.67
N ALA A 483 -21.70 10.62 4.13
CA ALA A 483 -21.89 10.39 2.70
C ALA A 483 -23.25 10.91 2.21
N ASP A 484 -24.32 10.54 2.90
CA ASP A 484 -25.69 10.95 2.57
C ASP A 484 -25.86 12.48 2.70
N PHE A 485 -25.27 13.12 3.73
CA PHE A 485 -25.29 14.57 3.91
C PHE A 485 -24.66 15.31 2.74
N LEU A 486 -23.48 14.87 2.30
CA LEU A 486 -22.76 15.50 1.20
C LEU A 486 -23.47 15.27 -0.14
N LEU A 487 -24.03 14.08 -0.38
CA LEU A 487 -24.85 13.79 -1.57
C LEU A 487 -26.09 14.67 -1.64
N LYS A 488 -26.87 14.76 -0.55
CA LYS A 488 -28.10 15.59 -0.49
C LYS A 488 -27.83 17.08 -0.74
N ASN A 489 -26.63 17.54 -0.41
CA ASN A 489 -26.23 18.93 -0.62
C ASN A 489 -25.41 19.13 -1.91
N GLU A 490 -25.35 18.12 -2.78
CA GLU A 490 -24.57 18.14 -4.04
C GLU A 490 -23.12 18.63 -3.84
N GLN A 491 -22.51 18.28 -2.72
CA GLN A 491 -21.13 18.62 -2.39
C GLN A 491 -20.22 17.48 -2.79
N THR A 492 -19.30 17.74 -3.71
CA THR A 492 -18.28 16.76 -4.10
C THR A 492 -17.38 16.40 -2.91
N CYS A 493 -17.11 15.12 -2.75
CA CYS A 493 -16.22 14.58 -1.72
C CYS A 493 -15.54 13.30 -2.22
N LEU A 494 -14.67 12.71 -1.41
CA LEU A 494 -14.16 11.38 -1.65
C LEU A 494 -15.08 10.35 -0.98
N PHE A 495 -15.65 9.47 -1.78
CA PHE A 495 -16.31 8.26 -1.29
C PHE A 495 -15.29 7.16 -1.08
N ARG A 496 -15.53 6.28 -0.14
CA ARG A 496 -14.84 5.00 0.00
C ARG A 496 -15.66 3.98 -0.77
N ILE A 497 -15.28 3.72 -1.99
CA ILE A 497 -15.99 2.81 -2.89
C ILE A 497 -15.42 1.41 -2.83
N HIS A 498 -16.28 0.40 -2.99
CA HIS A 498 -15.90 -1.00 -3.09
C HIS A 498 -16.79 -1.68 -4.12
N GLU A 499 -16.22 -1.96 -5.26
CA GLU A 499 -16.94 -2.63 -6.35
C GLU A 499 -17.11 -4.14 -6.06
N GLY A 500 -18.11 -4.75 -6.67
CA GLY A 500 -18.29 -6.20 -6.67
C GLY A 500 -17.15 -6.94 -7.42
N PRO A 501 -17.22 -8.28 -7.49
CA PRO A 501 -16.21 -9.06 -8.21
C PRO A 501 -16.23 -8.76 -9.70
N THR A 502 -15.04 -8.83 -10.35
CA THR A 502 -14.99 -8.79 -11.81
C THR A 502 -15.62 -10.06 -12.39
N PRO A 503 -16.10 -10.03 -13.68
CA PRO A 503 -16.69 -11.21 -14.32
C PRO A 503 -15.79 -12.45 -14.22
N GLU A 504 -14.48 -12.29 -14.46
CA GLU A 504 -13.50 -13.38 -14.42
C GLU A 504 -13.36 -13.97 -13.01
N LYS A 505 -13.29 -13.10 -11.99
CA LYS A 505 -13.21 -13.54 -10.60
C LYS A 505 -14.51 -14.22 -10.13
N LEU A 506 -15.66 -13.74 -10.62
CA LEU A 506 -16.95 -14.31 -10.31
C LEU A 506 -17.11 -15.70 -10.92
N GLU A 507 -16.69 -15.89 -12.17
CA GLU A 507 -16.70 -17.20 -12.83
C GLU A 507 -15.78 -18.20 -12.11
N ALA A 508 -14.55 -17.79 -11.78
CA ALA A 508 -13.63 -18.62 -11.02
C ALA A 508 -14.20 -18.99 -9.64
N LEU A 509 -14.85 -18.05 -8.95
CA LEU A 509 -15.52 -18.31 -7.69
C LEU A 509 -16.66 -19.32 -7.85
N ARG A 510 -17.48 -19.21 -8.89
CA ARG A 510 -18.61 -20.13 -9.15
C ARG A 510 -18.14 -21.53 -9.44
N LEU A 511 -17.10 -21.70 -10.25
CA LEU A 511 -16.50 -22.99 -10.54
C LEU A 511 -16.01 -23.65 -9.24
N PHE A 512 -15.25 -22.90 -8.44
CA PHE A 512 -14.74 -23.40 -7.18
C PHE A 512 -15.86 -23.77 -6.18
N MET A 513 -16.82 -22.86 -5.94
CA MET A 513 -17.93 -23.12 -5.01
C MET A 513 -18.84 -24.25 -5.47
N GLY A 514 -18.97 -24.44 -6.80
CA GLY A 514 -19.72 -25.55 -7.40
C GLY A 514 -19.18 -26.93 -7.01
N GLU A 515 -17.87 -27.09 -6.84
CA GLU A 515 -17.25 -28.35 -6.39
C GLU A 515 -17.62 -28.70 -4.93
N PHE A 516 -17.94 -27.69 -4.11
CA PHE A 516 -18.41 -27.87 -2.74
C PHE A 516 -19.96 -27.92 -2.63
N GLY A 517 -20.65 -27.99 -3.77
CA GLY A 517 -22.11 -28.03 -3.83
C GLY A 517 -22.80 -26.69 -3.56
N PHE A 518 -22.11 -25.56 -3.69
CA PHE A 518 -22.66 -24.24 -3.50
C PHE A 518 -22.84 -23.49 -4.82
N GLY A 519 -23.99 -22.86 -4.99
CA GLY A 519 -24.24 -21.88 -6.04
C GLY A 519 -24.07 -20.46 -5.49
N VAL A 520 -23.37 -19.62 -6.23
CA VAL A 520 -23.29 -18.17 -5.97
C VAL A 520 -24.47 -17.48 -6.67
N GLY A 521 -25.38 -16.92 -5.87
CA GLY A 521 -26.56 -16.21 -6.36
C GLY A 521 -26.24 -14.90 -7.12
N GLY A 522 -27.28 -14.21 -7.60
CA GLY A 522 -27.17 -12.84 -8.15
C GLY A 522 -26.83 -12.73 -9.63
N GLY A 523 -26.84 -13.85 -10.41
CA GLY A 523 -26.56 -13.79 -11.86
C GLY A 523 -25.21 -13.12 -12.17
N GLU A 524 -25.10 -12.36 -13.24
CA GLU A 524 -23.86 -11.72 -13.68
C GLU A 524 -23.38 -10.59 -12.75
N SER A 525 -24.27 -10.05 -11.90
CA SER A 525 -23.98 -8.97 -10.97
C SER A 525 -24.51 -9.32 -9.58
N PRO A 526 -23.79 -10.15 -8.80
CA PRO A 526 -24.21 -10.52 -7.46
C PRO A 526 -24.24 -9.30 -6.52
N HIS A 527 -25.21 -9.27 -5.62
CA HIS A 527 -25.24 -8.29 -4.54
C HIS A 527 -24.51 -8.81 -3.30
N ALA A 528 -24.10 -7.90 -2.41
CA ALA A 528 -23.50 -8.27 -1.12
C ALA A 528 -24.36 -9.30 -0.35
N LYS A 529 -25.70 -9.18 -0.39
CA LYS A 529 -26.62 -10.15 0.22
C LYS A 529 -26.46 -11.59 -0.26
N ASP A 530 -26.04 -11.80 -1.51
CA ASP A 530 -25.85 -13.14 -2.04
C ASP A 530 -24.58 -13.76 -1.43
N TYR A 531 -23.53 -12.95 -1.25
CA TYR A 531 -22.31 -13.32 -0.52
C TYR A 531 -22.59 -13.56 0.96
N ALA A 532 -23.35 -12.68 1.63
CA ALA A 532 -23.71 -12.85 3.03
C ALA A 532 -24.52 -14.14 3.28
N LYS A 533 -25.49 -14.47 2.40
CA LYS A 533 -26.22 -15.74 2.47
C LYS A 533 -25.30 -16.95 2.29
N LEU A 534 -24.34 -16.85 1.39
CA LEU A 534 -23.37 -17.92 1.17
C LEU A 534 -22.47 -18.07 2.40
N MET A 535 -21.99 -16.94 2.97
CA MET A 535 -21.22 -16.94 4.22
C MET A 535 -21.94 -17.63 5.38
N GLN A 536 -23.24 -17.36 5.57
CA GLN A 536 -24.04 -18.01 6.60
C GLN A 536 -24.14 -19.54 6.40
N ARG A 537 -24.21 -20.00 5.13
CA ARG A 537 -24.28 -21.42 4.81
C ARG A 537 -22.97 -22.18 5.02
N ILE A 538 -21.85 -21.48 4.89
CA ILE A 538 -20.50 -22.08 5.04
C ILE A 538 -19.95 -21.97 6.46
N LYS A 539 -20.52 -21.12 7.33
CA LYS A 539 -19.96 -20.74 8.63
C LYS A 539 -19.66 -21.93 9.57
N GLU A 540 -20.53 -22.93 9.60
CA GLU A 540 -20.43 -24.07 10.51
C GLU A 540 -19.71 -25.29 9.91
N ARG A 541 -19.18 -25.14 8.70
CA ARG A 541 -18.50 -26.24 8.01
C ARG A 541 -17.04 -26.37 8.45
N PRO A 542 -16.49 -27.61 8.42
CA PRO A 542 -15.07 -27.83 8.70
C PRO A 542 -14.13 -27.06 7.75
N ASP A 543 -14.59 -26.81 6.50
CA ASP A 543 -13.86 -26.11 5.44
C ASP A 543 -14.24 -24.62 5.32
N ALA A 544 -14.93 -24.05 6.32
CA ALA A 544 -15.40 -22.67 6.33
C ALA A 544 -14.28 -21.65 6.03
N GLN A 545 -13.11 -21.80 6.65
CA GLN A 545 -11.99 -20.89 6.48
C GLN A 545 -11.48 -20.87 5.02
N LEU A 546 -11.44 -22.04 4.38
CA LEU A 546 -11.10 -22.17 2.97
C LEU A 546 -12.08 -21.40 2.09
N LEU A 547 -13.38 -21.69 2.24
CA LEU A 547 -14.44 -21.09 1.43
C LEU A 547 -14.52 -19.59 1.62
N GLN A 548 -14.36 -19.10 2.86
CA GLN A 548 -14.27 -17.67 3.18
C GLN A 548 -13.07 -17.00 2.51
N THR A 549 -11.91 -17.66 2.51
CA THR A 549 -10.69 -17.12 1.89
C THR A 549 -10.88 -16.94 0.38
N VAL A 550 -11.49 -17.91 -0.30
CA VAL A 550 -11.74 -17.81 -1.75
C VAL A 550 -12.80 -16.75 -2.07
N LEU A 551 -13.85 -16.66 -1.24
CA LEU A 551 -14.84 -15.57 -1.32
C LEU A 551 -14.19 -14.19 -1.18
N LEU A 552 -13.34 -14.00 -0.18
CA LEU A 552 -12.63 -12.73 0.04
C LEU A 552 -11.72 -12.37 -1.16
N ARG A 553 -10.98 -13.34 -1.69
CA ARG A 553 -10.09 -13.15 -2.86
C ARG A 553 -10.84 -12.81 -4.15
N SER A 554 -12.10 -13.18 -4.25
CA SER A 554 -12.94 -12.84 -5.41
C SER A 554 -13.32 -11.37 -5.46
N MET A 555 -13.35 -10.66 -4.33
CA MET A 555 -13.73 -9.25 -4.24
C MET A 555 -12.62 -8.32 -4.75
N GLN A 556 -12.98 -7.10 -5.07
CA GLN A 556 -12.03 -6.03 -5.40
C GLN A 556 -11.52 -5.37 -4.11
N GLN A 557 -10.55 -4.47 -4.23
CA GLN A 557 -10.10 -3.64 -3.11
C GLN A 557 -10.93 -2.35 -3.06
N ALA A 558 -11.24 -1.88 -1.85
CA ALA A 558 -11.83 -0.58 -1.68
C ALA A 558 -10.83 0.54 -2.00
N VAL A 559 -11.30 1.61 -2.63
CA VAL A 559 -10.49 2.77 -3.02
C VAL A 559 -11.23 4.08 -2.72
N TYR A 560 -10.53 5.21 -2.78
CA TYR A 560 -11.14 6.52 -2.70
C TYR A 560 -11.43 7.07 -4.10
N SER A 561 -12.66 7.54 -4.32
CA SER A 561 -13.09 8.14 -5.59
C SER A 561 -14.12 9.25 -5.35
N PRO A 562 -14.15 10.30 -6.17
CA PRO A 562 -15.27 11.24 -6.17
C PRO A 562 -16.55 10.64 -6.78
N ASP A 563 -16.41 9.56 -7.58
CA ASP A 563 -17.53 8.87 -8.22
C ASP A 563 -18.08 7.80 -7.27
N ASN A 564 -19.32 7.94 -6.87
CA ASN A 564 -19.96 6.98 -5.97
C ASN A 564 -20.49 5.76 -6.75
N VAL A 565 -19.97 4.59 -6.45
CA VAL A 565 -20.47 3.29 -6.94
C VAL A 565 -20.95 2.39 -5.80
N GLY A 566 -21.04 2.94 -4.57
CA GLY A 566 -21.42 2.22 -3.38
C GLY A 566 -20.25 1.44 -2.74
N HIS A 567 -20.56 0.70 -1.68
CA HIS A 567 -19.60 -0.15 -0.98
C HIS A 567 -20.11 -1.58 -0.86
N PHE A 568 -19.70 -2.45 -1.76
CA PHE A 568 -20.18 -3.83 -1.88
C PHE A 568 -20.07 -4.60 -0.56
N GLY A 569 -18.89 -4.70 0.06
CA GLY A 569 -18.69 -5.51 1.27
C GLY A 569 -19.56 -5.06 2.45
N LEU A 570 -19.81 -3.74 2.61
CA LEU A 570 -20.66 -3.19 3.66
C LEU A 570 -22.16 -3.12 3.27
N ALA A 571 -22.47 -3.38 2.00
CA ALA A 571 -23.82 -3.26 1.44
C ALA A 571 -24.45 -1.86 1.64
N TYR A 572 -23.66 -0.80 1.42
CA TYR A 572 -24.13 0.59 1.42
C TYR A 572 -24.14 1.17 0.01
N GLU A 573 -25.18 1.98 -0.30
CA GLU A 573 -25.30 2.69 -1.57
C GLU A 573 -24.31 3.87 -1.67
N ALA A 574 -23.92 4.45 -0.54
CA ALA A 574 -22.88 5.46 -0.44
C ALA A 574 -22.15 5.35 0.89
N TYR A 575 -20.85 5.50 0.87
CA TYR A 575 -20.02 5.42 2.06
C TYR A 575 -18.82 6.34 1.90
N THR A 576 -18.48 7.07 2.95
CA THR A 576 -17.28 7.89 3.01
C THR A 576 -16.59 7.72 4.36
N HIS A 577 -15.34 8.11 4.47
CA HIS A 577 -14.63 8.17 5.73
C HIS A 577 -14.72 9.57 6.34
N PHE A 578 -15.22 9.66 7.57
CA PHE A 578 -15.39 10.89 8.32
C PHE A 578 -14.77 10.81 9.72
N THR A 579 -14.62 9.60 10.25
CA THR A 579 -14.44 9.36 11.69
C THR A 579 -13.00 9.35 12.18
N SER A 580 -11.98 9.54 11.29
CA SER A 580 -10.57 9.48 11.73
C SER A 580 -9.68 10.54 11.06
N PRO A 581 -9.97 11.85 11.20
CA PRO A 581 -9.21 12.92 10.53
C PRO A 581 -7.81 13.17 11.12
N ILE A 582 -7.47 12.66 12.31
CA ILE A 582 -6.12 12.73 12.86
C ILE A 582 -5.16 11.85 12.05
N ARG A 583 -5.65 10.71 11.56
CA ARG A 583 -4.82 9.69 10.95
C ARG A 583 -5.16 9.37 9.49
N ARG A 584 -6.19 9.99 8.88
CA ARG A 584 -6.54 9.80 7.46
C ARG A 584 -6.86 11.14 6.79
N TYR A 585 -6.14 11.46 5.73
CA TYR A 585 -6.34 12.69 4.97
C TYR A 585 -7.71 12.79 4.28
N PRO A 586 -8.29 11.72 3.70
CA PRO A 586 -9.65 11.79 3.14
C PRO A 586 -10.71 12.21 4.16
N ASP A 587 -10.59 11.79 5.43
CA ASP A 587 -11.51 12.22 6.49
C ASP A 587 -11.39 13.73 6.75
N LEU A 588 -10.18 14.28 6.74
CA LEU A 588 -9.96 15.72 6.83
C LEU A 588 -10.63 16.50 5.69
N LEU A 589 -10.56 15.97 4.47
CA LEU A 589 -11.24 16.55 3.31
C LEU A 589 -12.78 16.52 3.49
N VAL A 590 -13.33 15.41 3.99
CA VAL A 590 -14.75 15.27 4.27
C VAL A 590 -15.20 16.24 5.37
N HIS A 591 -14.40 16.44 6.43
CA HIS A 591 -14.68 17.45 7.46
C HIS A 591 -14.77 18.86 6.87
N ARG A 592 -13.84 19.23 5.99
CA ARG A 592 -13.85 20.54 5.30
C ARG A 592 -15.10 20.70 4.44
N ALA A 593 -15.48 19.65 3.72
CA ALA A 593 -16.67 19.64 2.89
C ALA A 593 -17.95 19.81 3.74
N ILE A 594 -18.09 19.05 4.84
CA ILE A 594 -19.24 19.16 5.75
C ILE A 594 -19.30 20.56 6.38
N LYS A 595 -18.20 21.12 6.87
CA LYS A 595 -18.15 22.47 7.43
C LYS A 595 -18.62 23.52 6.43
N ALA A 596 -18.13 23.45 5.19
CA ALA A 596 -18.55 24.38 4.15
C ALA A 596 -20.06 24.34 3.92
N VAL A 597 -20.66 23.14 3.86
CA VAL A 597 -22.11 22.99 3.72
C VAL A 597 -22.87 23.56 4.92
N VAL A 598 -22.41 23.26 6.14
CA VAL A 598 -22.99 23.79 7.38
C VAL A 598 -22.96 25.32 7.43
N GLU A 599 -21.92 25.93 6.86
CA GLU A 599 -21.77 27.38 6.72
C GLU A 599 -22.52 27.97 5.49
N GLY A 600 -23.26 27.16 4.74
CA GLY A 600 -23.94 27.60 3.50
C GLY A 600 -22.98 27.90 2.34
N LYS A 601 -21.77 27.30 2.36
CA LYS A 601 -20.72 27.44 1.35
C LYS A 601 -20.52 26.10 0.62
N ARG A 602 -19.69 26.13 -0.43
CA ARG A 602 -19.18 24.93 -1.10
C ARG A 602 -17.67 24.83 -0.92
N TYR A 603 -17.18 23.63 -0.59
CA TYR A 603 -15.76 23.31 -0.58
C TYR A 603 -15.35 22.82 -1.96
N GLN A 604 -14.31 23.40 -2.53
CA GLN A 604 -13.76 23.00 -3.82
C GLN A 604 -12.28 22.66 -3.65
N ALA A 605 -11.93 21.42 -3.92
CA ALA A 605 -10.53 21.03 -4.12
C ALA A 605 -10.16 21.18 -5.61
N LYS A 606 -8.88 21.29 -5.90
CA LYS A 606 -8.40 21.50 -7.28
C LYS A 606 -8.73 20.33 -8.20
N ASP A 607 -8.55 19.11 -7.72
CA ASP A 607 -8.74 17.89 -8.48
C ASP A 607 -9.10 16.72 -7.54
N TRP A 608 -10.37 16.37 -7.50
CA TRP A 608 -10.89 15.30 -6.64
C TRP A 608 -10.45 13.90 -7.09
N HIS A 609 -10.30 13.65 -8.41
CA HIS A 609 -9.82 12.37 -8.92
C HIS A 609 -8.37 12.13 -8.52
N HIS A 610 -7.51 13.14 -8.70
CA HIS A 610 -6.12 13.07 -8.27
C HIS A 610 -6.02 12.82 -6.74
N LEU A 611 -6.85 13.51 -5.94
CA LEU A 611 -6.90 13.27 -4.49
C LEU A 611 -7.31 11.84 -4.14
N GLY A 612 -8.30 11.26 -4.85
CA GLY A 612 -8.73 9.88 -4.66
C GLY A 612 -7.63 8.87 -4.97
N VAL A 613 -6.96 9.04 -6.11
CA VAL A 613 -5.81 8.21 -6.51
C VAL A 613 -4.67 8.32 -5.49
N HIS A 614 -4.33 9.55 -5.07
CA HIS A 614 -3.28 9.80 -4.10
C HIS A 614 -3.57 9.14 -2.75
N CYS A 615 -4.77 9.34 -2.18
CA CYS A 615 -5.17 8.73 -0.91
C CYS A 615 -5.16 7.19 -0.98
N SER A 616 -5.62 6.62 -2.09
CA SER A 616 -5.59 5.16 -2.29
C SER A 616 -4.16 4.63 -2.43
N MET A 617 -3.26 5.40 -3.06
CA MET A 617 -1.85 5.04 -3.21
C MET A 617 -1.12 5.11 -1.86
N THR A 618 -1.33 6.17 -1.07
CA THR A 618 -0.69 6.33 0.24
C THR A 618 -1.15 5.26 1.24
N GLU A 619 -2.42 4.87 1.21
CA GLU A 619 -2.95 3.77 2.00
C GLU A 619 -2.25 2.44 1.64
N ARG A 620 -2.17 2.10 0.36
CA ARG A 620 -1.45 0.88 -0.08
C ARG A 620 0.03 0.90 0.29
N ARG A 621 0.69 2.06 0.14
CA ARG A 621 2.08 2.25 0.56
C ARG A 621 2.28 1.94 2.05
N ALA A 622 1.35 2.39 2.89
CA ALA A 622 1.37 2.12 4.33
C ALA A 622 1.17 0.62 4.63
N ASP A 623 0.20 -0.02 3.95
CA ASP A 623 -0.08 -1.46 4.10
C ASP A 623 1.12 -2.31 3.67
N ASP A 624 1.72 -1.99 2.52
CA ASP A 624 2.89 -2.71 2.01
C ASP A 624 4.08 -2.59 2.96
N ALA A 625 4.35 -1.39 3.48
CA ALA A 625 5.42 -1.15 4.44
C ALA A 625 5.19 -1.91 5.77
N THR A 626 3.97 -1.87 6.30
CA THR A 626 3.62 -2.58 7.54
C THR A 626 3.71 -4.09 7.36
N ARG A 627 3.30 -4.60 6.19
CA ARG A 627 3.41 -6.03 5.84
C ARG A 627 4.87 -6.47 5.74
N ASP A 628 5.74 -5.67 5.11
CA ASP A 628 7.16 -5.98 5.00
C ASP A 628 7.82 -6.09 6.38
N VAL A 629 7.57 -5.12 7.27
CA VAL A 629 8.05 -5.15 8.66
C VAL A 629 7.52 -6.36 9.41
N THR A 630 6.22 -6.64 9.29
CA THR A 630 5.60 -7.80 9.94
C THR A 630 6.21 -9.12 9.46
N ASN A 631 6.42 -9.28 8.15
CA ASN A 631 7.02 -10.46 7.57
C ASN A 631 8.48 -10.62 8.02
N TRP A 632 9.25 -9.52 8.04
CA TRP A 632 10.63 -9.56 8.53
C TRP A 632 10.69 -9.98 10.00
N LEU A 633 9.86 -9.41 10.86
CA LEU A 633 9.76 -9.75 12.28
C LEU A 633 9.35 -11.22 12.49
N LYS A 634 8.40 -11.73 11.70
CA LYS A 634 8.02 -13.14 11.71
C LYS A 634 9.18 -14.06 11.29
N CYS A 635 9.92 -13.71 10.25
CA CYS A 635 11.13 -14.44 9.85
C CYS A 635 12.19 -14.40 10.96
N PHE A 636 12.44 -13.25 11.56
CA PHE A 636 13.39 -13.11 12.66
C PHE A 636 13.02 -14.01 13.85
N TYR A 637 11.72 -14.03 14.22
CA TYR A 637 11.19 -14.90 15.27
C TYR A 637 11.39 -16.41 14.96
N MET A 638 11.31 -16.79 13.70
CA MET A 638 11.41 -18.18 13.27
C MET A 638 12.87 -18.67 13.13
N GLN A 639 13.87 -17.80 13.19
CA GLN A 639 15.28 -18.22 13.08
C GLN A 639 15.69 -19.20 14.18
N ASP A 640 15.25 -18.92 15.41
CA ASP A 640 15.57 -19.78 16.57
C ASP A 640 14.77 -21.11 16.56
N LYS A 641 13.82 -21.28 15.62
CA LYS A 641 12.92 -22.42 15.50
C LYS A 641 13.26 -23.37 14.33
N VAL A 642 14.41 -23.18 13.72
CA VAL A 642 14.88 -24.08 12.66
C VAL A 642 15.10 -25.47 13.23
N GLY A 643 14.48 -26.48 12.60
CA GLY A 643 14.50 -27.88 13.06
C GLY A 643 13.28 -28.28 13.89
N GLU A 644 12.45 -27.35 14.34
CA GLU A 644 11.20 -27.64 15.04
C GLU A 644 10.10 -28.09 14.06
N VAL A 645 9.12 -28.81 14.60
CA VAL A 645 7.98 -29.38 13.85
C VAL A 645 6.70 -28.72 14.33
N PHE A 646 5.87 -28.27 13.38
CA PHE A 646 4.62 -27.59 13.64
C PHE A 646 3.47 -28.21 12.84
N SER A 647 2.27 -28.12 13.39
CA SER A 647 1.03 -28.31 12.65
C SER A 647 0.62 -27.01 11.96
N GLY A 648 0.03 -27.11 10.77
CA GLY A 648 -0.42 -25.94 10.04
C GLY A 648 -1.46 -26.28 8.98
N THR A 649 -2.00 -25.23 8.40
CA THR A 649 -3.03 -25.30 7.37
C THR A 649 -2.50 -24.71 6.05
N VAL A 650 -2.80 -25.35 4.93
CA VAL A 650 -2.45 -24.83 3.60
C VAL A 650 -3.23 -23.55 3.34
N ALA A 651 -2.54 -22.40 3.37
CA ALA A 651 -3.08 -21.06 3.14
C ALA A 651 -3.01 -20.62 1.67
N GLY A 652 -2.19 -21.31 0.86
CA GLY A 652 -2.02 -21.00 -0.55
C GLY A 652 -1.47 -22.16 -1.34
N VAL A 653 -1.94 -22.30 -2.60
CA VAL A 653 -1.45 -23.32 -3.55
C VAL A 653 -0.93 -22.58 -4.79
N THR A 654 0.31 -22.86 -5.17
CA THR A 654 0.99 -22.28 -6.32
C THR A 654 1.64 -23.36 -7.17
N SER A 655 2.09 -23.01 -8.37
CA SER A 655 2.78 -23.98 -9.25
C SER A 655 4.13 -24.45 -8.72
N PHE A 656 4.73 -23.75 -7.75
CA PHE A 656 6.04 -24.09 -7.19
C PHE A 656 5.95 -24.65 -5.76
N GLY A 657 4.76 -24.72 -5.15
CA GLY A 657 4.58 -25.30 -3.83
C GLY A 657 3.37 -24.79 -3.08
N LEU A 658 3.30 -25.15 -1.81
CA LEU A 658 2.24 -24.81 -0.88
C LEU A 658 2.73 -23.77 0.13
N PHE A 659 1.91 -22.78 0.41
CA PHE A 659 2.10 -21.92 1.58
C PHE A 659 1.34 -22.51 2.74
N VAL A 660 2.04 -22.75 3.86
CA VAL A 660 1.46 -23.36 5.06
C VAL A 660 1.50 -22.34 6.19
N ALA A 661 0.34 -22.01 6.74
CA ALA A 661 0.21 -21.16 7.92
C ALA A 661 0.27 -22.04 9.18
N LEU A 662 1.23 -21.80 10.05
CA LEU A 662 1.43 -22.54 11.31
C LEU A 662 0.41 -22.11 12.36
N ASP A 663 -0.17 -23.07 13.11
CA ASP A 663 -1.29 -22.79 14.01
C ASP A 663 -0.87 -22.04 15.28
N GLU A 664 0.25 -22.43 15.90
CA GLU A 664 0.65 -21.93 17.22
C GLU A 664 1.38 -20.58 17.15
N VAL A 665 2.04 -20.32 16.04
CA VAL A 665 2.91 -19.16 15.87
C VAL A 665 2.40 -18.18 14.82
N TYR A 666 1.33 -18.52 14.09
CA TYR A 666 0.70 -17.66 13.07
C TYR A 666 1.66 -17.12 12.01
N VAL A 667 2.62 -17.96 11.62
CA VAL A 667 3.62 -17.67 10.61
C VAL A 667 3.38 -18.52 9.39
N GLU A 668 3.52 -17.95 8.20
CA GLU A 668 3.37 -18.64 6.93
C GLU A 668 4.76 -18.91 6.32
N GLY A 669 4.95 -20.11 5.75
CA GLY A 669 6.15 -20.48 5.04
C GLY A 669 5.87 -21.36 3.83
N LEU A 670 6.88 -21.56 3.00
CA LEU A 670 6.82 -22.30 1.75
C LEU A 670 7.22 -23.77 1.96
N LEU A 671 6.33 -24.67 1.59
CA LEU A 671 6.62 -26.08 1.35
C LEU A 671 6.76 -26.28 -0.16
N HIS A 672 8.00 -26.38 -0.63
CA HIS A 672 8.29 -26.45 -2.05
C HIS A 672 7.74 -27.74 -2.68
N VAL A 673 7.36 -27.71 -3.96
CA VAL A 673 6.75 -28.87 -4.67
C VAL A 673 7.64 -30.11 -4.64
N THR A 674 8.96 -29.95 -4.61
CA THR A 674 9.92 -31.06 -4.49
C THR A 674 9.88 -31.80 -3.14
N ASP A 675 9.34 -31.16 -2.11
CA ASP A 675 9.28 -31.68 -0.76
C ASP A 675 7.90 -32.32 -0.43
N LEU A 676 6.97 -32.32 -1.41
CA LEU A 676 5.65 -32.96 -1.27
C LEU A 676 5.69 -34.48 -1.43
N GLY A 677 6.77 -35.02 -2.01
CA GLY A 677 6.96 -36.48 -2.22
C GLY A 677 7.64 -36.79 -3.54
N ASN A 678 7.90 -38.11 -3.77
CA ASN A 678 8.52 -38.63 -4.99
C ASN A 678 7.52 -38.76 -6.15
N ASP A 679 6.88 -37.65 -6.54
CA ASP A 679 5.94 -37.60 -7.65
C ASP A 679 6.06 -36.30 -8.43
N TYR A 680 5.50 -36.25 -9.62
CA TYR A 680 5.32 -35.00 -10.35
C TYR A 680 3.96 -34.41 -10.00
N PHE A 681 3.96 -33.21 -9.42
CA PHE A 681 2.74 -32.51 -8.98
C PHE A 681 2.28 -31.49 -10.01
N ILE A 682 1.02 -31.63 -10.43
CA ILE A 682 0.35 -30.72 -11.37
C ILE A 682 -0.49 -29.74 -10.55
N HIS A 683 -0.30 -28.44 -10.78
CA HIS A 683 -1.08 -27.38 -10.14
C HIS A 683 -2.38 -27.14 -10.90
N ASP A 684 -3.51 -27.38 -10.27
CA ASP A 684 -4.83 -26.97 -10.74
C ASP A 684 -5.20 -25.61 -10.11
N LYS A 685 -5.11 -24.57 -10.92
CA LYS A 685 -5.40 -23.20 -10.49
C LYS A 685 -6.88 -22.98 -10.14
N ALA A 686 -7.78 -23.67 -10.87
CA ALA A 686 -9.24 -23.51 -10.67
C ALA A 686 -9.68 -24.16 -9.35
N ARG A 687 -9.07 -25.30 -9.01
CA ARG A 687 -9.37 -26.07 -7.79
C ARG A 687 -8.52 -25.70 -6.59
N HIS A 688 -7.54 -24.82 -6.75
CA HIS A 688 -6.55 -24.49 -5.73
C HIS A 688 -5.90 -25.74 -5.10
N GLU A 689 -5.52 -26.70 -5.96
CA GLU A 689 -4.92 -27.96 -5.51
C GLU A 689 -3.64 -28.31 -6.30
N MET A 690 -2.80 -29.16 -5.69
CA MET A 690 -1.71 -29.87 -6.36
C MET A 690 -2.02 -31.35 -6.36
N VAL A 691 -1.93 -31.99 -7.52
CA VAL A 691 -2.23 -33.43 -7.70
C VAL A 691 -1.00 -34.15 -8.21
N GLY A 692 -0.58 -35.19 -7.51
CA GLY A 692 0.48 -36.09 -7.96
C GLY A 692 0.02 -36.90 -9.17
N GLU A 693 0.78 -36.80 -10.28
CA GLU A 693 0.43 -37.42 -11.56
C GLU A 693 0.35 -38.96 -11.45
N ARG A 694 1.29 -39.57 -10.72
CA ARG A 694 1.36 -41.00 -10.57
C ARG A 694 0.58 -41.57 -9.37
N THR A 695 0.68 -40.85 -8.23
CA THR A 695 0.12 -41.32 -6.95
C THR A 695 -1.33 -40.90 -6.75
N GLY A 696 -1.78 -39.87 -7.46
CA GLY A 696 -3.09 -39.25 -7.23
C GLY A 696 -3.21 -38.51 -5.90
N VAL A 697 -2.12 -38.38 -5.13
CA VAL A 697 -2.13 -37.64 -3.85
C VAL A 697 -2.46 -36.18 -4.14
N ARG A 698 -3.40 -35.63 -3.37
CA ARG A 698 -3.86 -34.26 -3.50
C ARG A 698 -3.52 -33.45 -2.28
N TYR A 699 -3.06 -32.22 -2.51
CA TYR A 699 -2.88 -31.18 -1.51
C TYR A 699 -3.72 -29.98 -1.90
N ARG A 700 -4.68 -29.64 -1.05
CA ARG A 700 -5.67 -28.58 -1.30
C ARG A 700 -5.49 -27.40 -0.37
N LEU A 701 -5.97 -26.27 -0.77
CA LEU A 701 -6.14 -25.13 0.14
C LEU A 701 -7.00 -25.59 1.33
N GLY A 702 -6.57 -25.30 2.57
CA GLY A 702 -7.25 -25.73 3.81
C GLY A 702 -6.82 -27.10 4.37
N ASP A 703 -6.02 -27.90 3.63
CA ASP A 703 -5.51 -29.17 4.16
C ASP A 703 -4.61 -28.95 5.38
N ARG A 704 -4.72 -29.90 6.33
CA ARG A 704 -3.90 -29.92 7.55
C ARG A 704 -2.61 -30.70 7.28
N LEU A 705 -1.48 -30.06 7.56
CA LEU A 705 -0.16 -30.65 7.35
C LEU A 705 0.70 -30.51 8.62
N THR A 706 1.59 -31.49 8.82
CA THR A 706 2.67 -31.39 9.79
C THR A 706 3.97 -31.12 9.01
N VAL A 707 4.58 -29.99 9.31
CA VAL A 707 5.77 -29.50 8.60
C VAL A 707 6.91 -29.24 9.57
N LYS A 708 8.15 -29.34 9.07
CA LYS A 708 9.36 -29.02 9.80
C LYS A 708 9.99 -27.78 9.18
N VAL A 709 10.43 -26.82 10.01
CA VAL A 709 11.19 -25.65 9.57
C VAL A 709 12.60 -26.08 9.16
N VAL A 710 12.96 -25.84 7.89
CA VAL A 710 14.26 -26.23 7.34
C VAL A 710 15.20 -25.06 7.25
N ARG A 711 14.68 -23.91 6.80
CA ARG A 711 15.49 -22.73 6.55
C ARG A 711 14.67 -21.47 6.80
N VAL A 712 15.31 -20.47 7.38
CA VAL A 712 14.77 -19.13 7.51
C VAL A 712 15.77 -18.15 6.89
N ASP A 713 15.33 -17.40 5.91
CA ASP A 713 16.13 -16.43 5.18
C ASP A 713 15.59 -15.03 5.43
N LEU A 714 16.31 -14.26 6.23
CA LEU A 714 15.91 -12.88 6.55
C LEU A 714 16.05 -11.93 5.36
N GLU A 715 17.00 -12.20 4.44
CA GLU A 715 17.24 -11.30 3.31
C GLU A 715 16.12 -11.31 2.30
N THR A 716 15.52 -12.49 2.10
CA THR A 716 14.39 -12.68 1.20
C THR A 716 13.06 -12.77 1.95
N THR A 717 13.09 -12.67 3.29
CA THR A 717 11.93 -12.86 4.18
C THR A 717 11.17 -14.15 3.87
N ARG A 718 11.91 -15.27 3.69
CA ARG A 718 11.37 -16.59 3.35
C ARG A 718 11.60 -17.58 4.46
N ILE A 719 10.63 -18.43 4.67
CA ILE A 719 10.67 -19.55 5.59
C ILE A 719 10.36 -20.80 4.77
N ASP A 720 11.30 -21.71 4.71
CA ASP A 720 11.14 -22.95 3.96
C ASP A 720 10.83 -24.11 4.90
N PHE A 721 9.82 -24.89 4.53
CA PHE A 721 9.35 -26.06 5.24
C PHE A 721 9.63 -27.34 4.45
N THR A 722 9.71 -28.48 5.16
CA THR A 722 9.61 -29.83 4.57
C THR A 722 8.45 -30.57 5.19
N LEU A 723 7.80 -31.43 4.42
CA LEU A 723 6.67 -32.23 4.86
C LEU A 723 7.11 -33.35 5.81
N VAL A 724 6.48 -33.43 6.97
CA VAL A 724 6.67 -34.54 7.91
C VAL A 724 5.53 -35.56 7.77
N GLY A 725 4.31 -35.08 7.57
CA GLY A 725 3.13 -35.91 7.37
C GLY A 725 1.87 -35.09 7.08
N LYS A 726 0.84 -35.78 6.60
CA LYS A 726 -0.50 -35.20 6.48
C LYS A 726 -1.26 -35.54 7.78
N SER A 727 -1.76 -34.52 8.48
CA SER A 727 -2.56 -34.74 9.70
C SER A 727 -3.95 -35.25 9.32
N GLU A 728 -4.46 -36.24 10.02
CA GLU A 728 -5.83 -36.75 9.82
C GLU A 728 -6.85 -35.64 10.12
N GLY A 729 -7.78 -35.39 9.22
CA GLY A 729 -8.86 -34.43 9.50
C GLY A 729 -9.67 -33.86 8.35
N VAL A 730 -9.57 -34.38 7.11
CA VAL A 730 -10.50 -33.99 6.04
C VAL A 730 -11.21 -35.19 5.47
N VAL A 731 -12.52 -35.28 5.71
CA VAL A 731 -13.42 -36.19 5.02
C VAL A 731 -13.59 -35.74 3.58
N ASP A 732 -13.36 -36.60 2.60
CA ASP A 732 -13.63 -36.29 1.19
C ASP A 732 -15.15 -36.03 1.03
N PRO A 733 -15.59 -34.90 0.56
CA PRO A 733 -17.01 -34.57 0.48
C PRO A 733 -17.75 -35.32 -0.62
N THR A 734 -17.06 -36.08 -1.45
CA THR A 734 -17.68 -36.77 -2.60
C THR A 734 -18.04 -38.21 -2.36
N ASP A 735 -17.40 -38.93 -1.42
CA ASP A 735 -17.67 -40.35 -1.22
C ASP A 735 -17.77 -40.82 0.25
N GLY A 736 -17.53 -39.94 1.23
CA GLY A 736 -17.67 -40.31 2.64
C GLY A 736 -16.62 -41.30 3.17
N THR A 737 -15.60 -41.63 2.39
CA THR A 737 -14.56 -42.59 2.81
C THR A 737 -13.42 -41.86 3.52
N VAL A 738 -13.09 -42.37 4.71
CA VAL A 738 -11.87 -42.00 5.44
C VAL A 738 -10.72 -42.73 4.77
N THR A 739 -9.88 -42.03 4.00
CA THR A 739 -8.65 -42.65 3.50
C THR A 739 -7.67 -42.81 4.67
N GLU A 740 -7.48 -44.05 5.10
CA GLU A 740 -6.44 -44.44 6.05
C GLU A 740 -5.06 -43.96 5.56
N SER A 741 -4.35 -43.30 6.45
CA SER A 741 -2.98 -42.85 6.22
C SER A 741 -2.08 -44.04 5.88
N LEU A 742 -1.43 -43.99 4.74
CA LEU A 742 -0.30 -44.87 4.45
C LEU A 742 0.85 -44.46 5.39
N ALA A 743 0.94 -45.22 6.50
CA ALA A 743 2.10 -45.21 7.38
C ALA A 743 3.37 -45.42 6.54
N VAL A 744 4.34 -44.52 6.71
CA VAL A 744 5.68 -44.64 6.14
C VAL A 744 6.28 -46.00 6.56
N SER A 745 6.23 -46.98 5.67
CA SER A 745 6.85 -48.29 5.92
C SER A 745 8.34 -48.14 5.86
N SER A 746 8.94 -48.36 7.03
CA SER A 746 10.29 -48.91 7.27
C SER A 746 11.40 -48.66 6.24
N MET A 747 12.29 -47.78 6.59
CA MET A 747 13.69 -47.81 6.10
C MET A 747 14.31 -49.18 6.31
N LYS A 748 14.51 -49.95 5.25
CA LYS A 748 15.44 -51.05 5.22
C LYS A 748 16.87 -50.57 5.45
N LYS A 749 17.50 -51.04 6.53
CA LYS A 749 18.92 -50.92 6.79
C LYS A 749 19.70 -51.49 5.61
N THR A 750 20.44 -50.66 4.88
CA THR A 750 21.51 -51.10 4.02
C THR A 750 22.88 -50.71 4.63
N ARG A 751 23.78 -51.64 4.53
CA ARG A 751 25.11 -51.75 5.14
C ARG A 751 25.97 -50.53 4.91
N SER A 752 26.78 -50.26 5.96
CA SER A 752 27.92 -49.34 6.05
C SER A 752 28.83 -49.29 4.82
N ALA A 753 29.03 -48.10 4.29
CA ALA A 753 30.20 -47.68 3.57
C ALA A 753 30.90 -46.55 4.34
N LYS A 754 32.22 -46.62 4.44
CA LYS A 754 33.10 -45.70 5.21
C LYS A 754 32.97 -44.26 4.74
N PRO A 755 33.19 -43.27 5.64
CA PRO A 755 33.11 -41.88 5.26
C PRO A 755 34.34 -41.42 4.48
N VAL A 756 34.06 -40.73 3.37
CA VAL A 756 35.05 -39.90 2.68
C VAL A 756 34.89 -38.49 3.24
N GLU A 757 35.96 -38.02 3.90
CA GLU A 757 36.07 -36.62 4.34
C GLU A 757 35.97 -35.68 3.14
N LYS A 758 34.92 -34.84 3.14
CA LYS A 758 34.89 -33.61 2.34
C LYS A 758 34.78 -32.44 3.28
N ALA A 759 35.74 -31.52 3.12
CA ALA A 759 35.91 -30.30 3.86
C ALA A 759 34.65 -29.48 3.96
N VAL A 760 34.29 -29.13 5.20
CA VAL A 760 33.23 -28.21 5.56
C VAL A 760 33.78 -26.78 5.48
N PRO A 761 33.10 -25.81 4.86
CA PRO A 761 33.51 -24.41 4.99
C PRO A 761 33.20 -23.93 6.42
N ALA A 762 34.12 -23.17 6.97
CA ALA A 762 34.17 -22.70 8.34
C ALA A 762 32.88 -21.98 8.76
N VAL A 763 32.27 -22.47 9.82
CA VAL A 763 31.26 -21.79 10.63
C VAL A 763 31.90 -20.60 11.34
N TRP A 764 31.39 -19.44 11.17
CA TRP A 764 31.81 -18.21 11.83
C TRP A 764 31.44 -18.26 13.31
N GLU A 765 32.45 -18.50 14.19
CA GLU A 765 32.29 -18.35 15.64
C GLU A 765 32.47 -16.88 16.04
N ALA A 766 31.54 -16.38 16.85
CA ALA A 766 31.61 -15.08 17.47
C ALA A 766 32.83 -14.97 18.40
N PRO A 767 33.52 -13.82 18.49
CA PRO A 767 34.72 -13.67 19.32
C PRO A 767 34.37 -13.70 20.80
N LYS A 768 34.94 -14.66 21.52
CA LYS A 768 34.96 -14.73 22.99
C LYS A 768 35.79 -13.58 23.55
N THR A 769 35.23 -12.80 24.45
CA THR A 769 35.89 -11.76 25.21
C THR A 769 37.10 -12.29 25.97
N ALA A 770 38.24 -11.64 25.74
CA ALA A 770 39.52 -11.93 26.40
C ALA A 770 39.47 -11.57 27.89
N LYS A 771 39.72 -12.55 28.76
CA LYS A 771 40.00 -12.36 30.20
C LYS A 771 41.36 -11.72 30.39
N GLN A 772 41.43 -10.58 31.02
CA GLN A 772 42.69 -10.05 31.57
C GLN A 772 43.17 -10.84 32.78
N PRO A 773 44.52 -11.02 32.99
CA PRO A 773 45.03 -11.80 34.08
C PRO A 773 45.12 -10.99 35.39
N ALA A 774 44.77 -11.66 36.49
CA ALA A 774 44.82 -11.13 37.87
C ALA A 774 46.29 -10.88 38.31
N LYS A 775 46.55 -9.70 38.84
CA LYS A 775 47.73 -9.43 39.70
C LYS A 775 47.36 -9.50 41.17
N LYS A 776 48.18 -10.24 41.88
CA LYS A 776 48.14 -10.56 43.31
C LYS A 776 48.34 -9.32 44.21
N SER A 777 47.62 -9.41 45.34
CA SER A 777 47.57 -8.57 46.52
C SER A 777 48.89 -8.29 47.23
N THR A 778 48.96 -7.13 47.86
CA THR A 778 49.49 -7.06 49.24
C THR A 778 48.74 -5.97 50.05
N ARG A 779 48.49 -6.34 51.30
CA ARG A 779 47.76 -5.67 52.41
C ARG A 779 48.52 -4.44 52.91
N SER A 780 47.73 -3.47 53.32
CA SER A 780 47.72 -2.76 54.67
C SER A 780 47.04 -1.41 54.42
N GLY A 781 46.13 -0.94 55.13
CA GLY A 781 45.88 -0.82 56.55
C GLY A 781 45.35 0.58 56.78
N THR A 782 44.17 0.66 57.38
CA THR A 782 43.69 1.70 58.35
C THR A 782 43.51 3.18 57.94
N SER A 783 42.26 3.58 58.10
CA SER A 783 41.76 4.68 58.94
C SER A 783 41.23 5.96 58.23
N THR A 784 39.97 6.14 58.49
CA THR A 784 39.24 7.31 59.00
C THR A 784 39.38 8.68 58.34
N SER A 785 38.21 9.21 58.15
CA SER A 785 37.63 10.49 58.50
C SER A 785 37.30 11.53 57.42
N ARG A 786 36.03 11.77 57.38
CA ARG A 786 35.29 13.03 57.43
C ARG A 786 35.75 14.25 56.62
N SER A 787 34.72 14.74 55.90
CA SER A 787 34.19 16.14 55.91
C SER A 787 34.40 16.99 54.69
N ALA A 788 33.28 17.44 54.23
CA ALA A 788 32.82 18.81 53.95
C ALA A 788 33.33 19.55 52.70
N ALA A 789 32.32 19.87 51.92
CA ALA A 789 31.94 21.17 51.32
C ALA A 789 33.02 22.06 50.66
N GLU A 790 32.80 22.44 49.42
CA GLU A 790 32.52 23.83 49.05
C GLU A 790 32.53 24.05 47.54
N LYS A 791 31.50 24.76 47.08
CA LYS A 791 31.56 25.52 45.79
C LYS A 791 32.31 26.83 46.06
N PRO A 792 32.91 27.52 45.06
CA PRO A 792 32.21 28.61 44.37
C PRO A 792 32.56 28.76 42.87
N ALA A 793 31.62 29.25 42.09
CA ALA A 793 31.32 30.57 41.57
C ALA A 793 32.21 31.13 40.44
N ALA A 794 31.55 31.29 39.29
CA ALA A 794 31.43 32.43 38.38
C ALA A 794 32.66 33.28 37.98
N SER A 795 32.75 33.46 36.64
CA SER A 795 32.96 34.83 36.07
C SER A 795 32.75 34.85 34.54
N LYS A 796 31.83 35.75 34.13
CA LYS A 796 31.85 36.39 32.81
C LYS A 796 32.84 37.56 32.86
N PRO A 797 33.30 38.05 31.70
CA PRO A 797 32.78 39.36 31.22
C PRO A 797 32.65 39.51 29.71
N ALA A 798 31.72 40.37 29.32
CA ALA A 798 31.66 41.14 28.08
C ALA A 798 32.38 42.45 28.24
N PRO A 799 32.34 43.49 27.32
CA PRO A 799 32.21 43.62 25.89
C PRO A 799 33.15 44.73 25.32
N ALA A 800 33.17 45.00 23.99
CA ALA A 800 33.47 46.33 23.38
C ALA A 800 33.14 46.33 21.88
N ARG A 801 32.20 47.17 21.40
CA ARG A 801 32.27 48.54 20.87
C ARG A 801 33.19 48.64 19.62
N SER A 802 32.88 49.20 18.51
CA SER A 802 31.92 50.13 17.89
C SER A 802 32.60 50.82 16.72
N ARG A 803 31.85 51.24 15.71
CA ARG A 803 31.94 52.44 14.86
C ARG A 803 31.67 52.13 13.42
N SER A 804 30.59 52.55 12.82
CA SER A 804 30.04 53.85 12.35
C SER A 804 30.73 54.47 11.14
N ALA A 805 29.94 54.69 10.09
CA ALA A 805 29.79 55.91 9.26
C ALA A 805 29.03 55.50 8.00
N LYS A 806 27.81 55.99 7.76
CA LYS A 806 27.38 57.24 7.09
C LYS A 806 27.96 57.42 5.69
N ASP A 807 27.15 57.45 4.66
CA ASP A 807 26.57 58.65 4.04
C ASP A 807 25.63 58.31 2.85
N LYS A 808 24.42 58.82 2.85
CA LYS A 808 23.73 59.86 2.07
C LYS A 808 23.60 59.69 0.53
N GLY A 809 22.34 59.91 0.11
CA GLY A 809 21.97 60.60 -1.14
C GLY A 809 20.76 59.91 -1.81
N ARG A 810 19.55 60.25 -1.58
CA ARG A 810 18.62 61.32 -2.00
C ARG A 810 18.24 61.30 -3.49
N HIS A 811 16.93 61.38 -3.66
CA HIS A 811 16.05 61.94 -4.71
C HIS A 811 15.53 60.93 -5.75
N SER A 812 14.30 60.95 -6.21
CA SER A 812 13.11 61.78 -5.99
C SER A 812 11.92 61.13 -6.72
N ALA A 813 10.77 61.41 -6.18
CA ALA A 813 9.43 61.16 -6.68
C ALA A 813 9.15 61.45 -8.16
N GLN A 814 8.17 60.72 -8.71
CA GLN A 814 7.02 61.41 -9.31
C GLN A 814 5.84 60.46 -9.59
N LYS A 815 4.69 60.93 -9.22
CA LYS A 815 3.33 60.51 -9.50
C LYS A 815 3.02 60.46 -10.97
N ASN A 816 2.19 59.58 -11.47
CA ASN A 816 0.94 60.00 -12.06
C ASN A 816 -0.15 58.93 -12.22
N LYS A 817 -1.34 59.43 -12.04
CA LYS A 817 -2.68 58.84 -12.09
C LYS A 817 -3.10 58.45 -13.52
N GLY A 818 -4.02 57.53 -13.62
CA GLY A 818 -4.88 57.41 -14.78
C GLY A 818 -5.72 56.14 -14.84
N LYS A 819 -6.89 56.13 -14.22
CA LYS A 819 -8.06 55.34 -14.71
C LYS A 819 -8.74 56.14 -15.81
N PRO A 820 -9.48 55.57 -16.78
CA PRO A 820 -10.83 55.09 -16.53
C PRO A 820 -11.35 53.90 -17.40
N LYS A 821 -12.36 53.26 -16.84
CA LYS A 821 -13.67 52.76 -17.31
C LYS A 821 -13.89 52.27 -18.76
N ALA A 822 -14.34 51.06 -18.90
CA ALA A 822 -15.74 50.58 -19.17
C ALA A 822 -16.03 50.13 -20.61
N LYS A 823 -16.73 49.05 -20.62
CA LYS A 823 -17.91 48.48 -21.31
C LYS A 823 -17.71 47.36 -22.31
N ALA A 824 -18.22 46.27 -21.91
CA ALA A 824 -19.34 45.46 -22.47
C ALA A 824 -19.17 44.90 -23.91
N ARG A 825 -19.02 43.64 -24.03
CA ARG A 825 -20.07 42.73 -24.50
C ARG A 825 -19.73 41.30 -24.08
#